data_f196e1023e4f1c3623605cfe6ff10b10
#
_entry.id   f196e1023e4f1c3623605cfe6ff10b10
#
_cell.length_a   1.000
_cell.length_b   1.000
_cell.length_c   1.000
_cell.angle_alpha   90.00
_cell.angle_beta   90.00
_cell.angle_gamma   90.00
#
_symmetry.space_group_name_H-M   'P 1'
#
loop_
_entity.id
_entity.type
_entity.pdbx_description
1 polymer ?
#
loop_
_entity_poly.entity_id
_entity_poly.type
_entity_poly.pdbx_seq_one_letter_code
_entity_poly.pdbx_strand_id
1 'polypeptide(L)'
;MIDSSSAYKLAVYGDTRRVVLRAVIDISSPDIVFGVVNSDGEDDFSVPGQVYDHVFEIVPYATLERNRFILNGEFNLFPRAEVDQVGFIGASLSKEDGTFSSPVYVEETFSNVLILQACSVVFPTAVWDGYPVDFKIEVKQGGTAYFVKEFKGNAKREINVDGFTVNNPDAIRVTVTKWSLPYRRLRVVEIIPGIYEEWDGNIIAEFSLKHQGDISCLSLPYGTCTIKMDNLDRRFEPRNKAGVFKSIEERQAIDVFMGIRLPDGTDEYKSVGMFYQYSGGWKTSDNGLTMQWDLVDIIGLLQSREFIVPESLPETLEGWVAAIVAQLGVNFENRYTVDANYADTALIVSNAEDVSGVTCGDLLLWVCMASATWPRADAETGKLAVEPLWNQGDKITLENLISYPTMKANPDVAAIIFTLNDGNDTKYVISGNSTSSSETKSVDNPFIKTKEQALAAARLMLSTFGGNQYEISNCGNPASEVGDVDTIWLDESNATTARRIQQDLSFSSGVLSNCTSVLLQADGAFLFQNREIITSSGTWTAPDGVLKLRAILVNGGSGGGTGSDGSWDEAGTDGTDGQGGLVWAETITINPNQVFNVEIGRGGAPGESGGITKFGSYSAADGQNFDPNYTDIASGDAFARDGVQLPTANTGDGGKGGAGGVKGNRREESGTDEEGNSWSRTVIDNYPGEGEEGVSGASGCVILYWDIQ
;
A
#
# COMPACT_ATOMS: atom_id res chain seq x y z
N MET A 1 -0.50 8.50 9.21
CA MET A 1 0.64 9.26 9.80
C MET A 1 1.72 8.29 10.22
N ILE A 2 2.96 8.53 9.85
CA ILE A 2 4.12 7.68 10.14
C ILE A 2 4.41 7.68 11.64
N ASP A 3 4.70 6.49 12.18
CA ASP A 3 4.98 6.32 13.61
C ASP A 3 6.18 7.14 14.07
N SER A 4 6.05 7.82 15.20
CA SER A 4 7.05 8.77 15.68
C SER A 4 7.20 8.69 17.19
N SER A 5 8.44 8.89 17.66
CA SER A 5 8.72 8.91 19.09
C SER A 5 8.00 10.06 19.81
N SER A 6 7.79 9.92 21.12
CA SER A 6 7.24 11.02 21.92
C SER A 6 8.15 12.26 21.89
N ALA A 7 9.47 12.07 21.78
CA ALA A 7 10.42 13.17 21.64
C ALA A 7 10.25 13.91 20.32
N TYR A 8 10.06 13.17 19.21
CA TYR A 8 9.75 13.76 17.91
C TYR A 8 8.45 14.57 17.92
N LYS A 9 7.36 13.98 18.45
CA LYS A 9 6.05 14.65 18.54
C LYS A 9 6.10 15.98 19.32
N LEU A 10 6.95 16.09 20.33
CA LEU A 10 7.17 17.34 21.05
C LEU A 10 8.09 18.30 20.29
N ALA A 11 9.10 17.80 19.59
CA ALA A 11 10.11 18.63 18.93
C ALA A 11 9.62 19.19 17.58
N VAL A 12 8.73 18.49 16.87
CA VAL A 12 8.28 18.86 15.52
C VAL A 12 7.56 20.21 15.46
N TYR A 13 6.88 20.57 16.53
CA TYR A 13 6.18 21.87 16.68
C TYR A 13 6.86 22.82 17.69
N GLY A 14 8.04 22.44 18.19
CA GLY A 14 8.78 23.30 19.14
C GLY A 14 9.35 24.56 18.49
N ASP A 15 9.44 25.66 19.25
CA ASP A 15 9.94 26.97 18.80
C ASP A 15 11.37 26.92 18.23
N THR A 16 12.17 25.97 18.68
CA THR A 16 13.58 25.82 18.32
C THR A 16 13.84 24.61 17.44
N ARG A 17 12.81 24.12 16.76
CA ARG A 17 12.96 22.92 15.93
C ARG A 17 14.04 23.10 14.85
N ARG A 18 14.80 22.06 14.63
CA ARG A 18 15.79 21.99 13.57
C ARG A 18 15.44 20.84 12.64
N VAL A 19 15.02 21.16 11.43
CA VAL A 19 14.71 20.18 10.40
C VAL A 19 16.00 19.68 9.77
N VAL A 20 16.09 18.38 9.54
CA VAL A 20 17.18 17.71 8.83
C VAL A 20 16.64 17.02 7.59
N LEU A 21 17.44 16.99 6.54
CA LEU A 21 17.10 16.39 5.25
C LEU A 21 18.19 15.41 4.83
N ARG A 22 17.78 14.27 4.28
CA ARG A 22 18.68 13.27 3.74
C ARG A 22 18.04 12.69 2.47
N ALA A 23 18.80 12.54 1.40
CA ALA A 23 18.41 11.81 0.22
C ALA A 23 19.43 10.70 -0.04
N VAL A 24 18.94 9.50 -0.29
CA VAL A 24 19.74 8.33 -0.62
C VAL A 24 19.53 8.02 -2.09
N ILE A 25 20.62 7.96 -2.83
CA ILE A 25 20.59 7.84 -4.28
C ILE A 25 21.30 6.57 -4.68
N ASP A 26 20.56 5.71 -5.36
CA ASP A 26 21.07 4.51 -5.99
C ASP A 26 21.01 4.67 -7.51
N ILE A 27 22.18 4.90 -8.13
CA ILE A 27 22.33 4.97 -9.59
C ILE A 27 22.76 3.60 -10.08
N SER A 28 21.93 2.59 -9.89
CA SER A 28 22.06 1.25 -10.46
C SER A 28 21.06 1.04 -11.61
N SER A 29 21.29 0.00 -12.41
CA SER A 29 20.34 -0.34 -13.48
C SER A 29 19.01 -0.81 -12.87
N PRO A 30 17.88 -0.19 -13.22
CA PRO A 30 16.58 -0.57 -12.67
C PRO A 30 16.07 -1.95 -13.15
N ASP A 31 16.73 -2.56 -14.13
CA ASP A 31 16.39 -3.89 -14.67
C ASP A 31 17.36 -4.99 -14.21
N ILE A 32 18.26 -4.70 -13.26
CA ILE A 32 19.20 -5.68 -12.71
C ILE A 32 18.48 -6.84 -12.05
N VAL A 33 18.97 -8.05 -12.27
CA VAL A 33 18.51 -9.26 -11.58
C VAL A 33 19.67 -9.82 -10.78
N PHE A 34 19.57 -9.78 -9.47
CA PHE A 34 20.55 -10.34 -8.57
C PHE A 34 20.51 -11.88 -8.57
N GLY A 35 21.70 -12.48 -8.50
CA GLY A 35 21.89 -13.92 -8.54
C GLY A 35 22.40 -14.48 -7.21
N VAL A 36 23.45 -15.30 -7.28
CA VAL A 36 24.01 -15.97 -6.11
C VAL A 36 25.18 -15.17 -5.55
N VAL A 37 25.28 -15.11 -4.22
CA VAL A 37 26.45 -14.58 -3.53
C VAL A 37 27.43 -15.72 -3.26
N ASN A 38 28.63 -15.62 -3.80
CA ASN A 38 29.73 -16.60 -3.62
C ASN A 38 30.77 -16.06 -2.64
N SER A 39 31.43 -16.93 -1.89
CA SER A 39 32.48 -16.56 -0.95
C SER A 39 33.54 -17.66 -0.80
N ASP A 40 34.62 -17.37 -0.06
CA ASP A 40 35.60 -18.38 0.39
C ASP A 40 35.13 -19.12 1.65
N GLY A 41 33.97 -18.79 2.18
CA GLY A 41 33.30 -19.36 3.33
C GLY A 41 32.59 -18.28 4.16
N GLU A 42 31.53 -18.68 4.81
CA GLU A 42 30.66 -17.79 5.58
C GLU A 42 30.44 -18.29 7.01
N ASP A 43 30.10 -17.37 7.90
CA ASP A 43 29.69 -17.66 9.27
C ASP A 43 28.24 -18.17 9.31
N ASP A 44 27.89 -18.96 10.33
CA ASP A 44 26.56 -19.55 10.49
C ASP A 44 25.43 -18.50 10.60
N PHE A 45 25.75 -17.24 10.94
CA PHE A 45 24.80 -16.14 11.02
C PHE A 45 24.81 -15.23 9.78
N SER A 46 25.62 -15.55 8.78
CA SER A 46 25.65 -14.81 7.51
C SER A 46 24.33 -14.98 6.76
N VAL A 47 23.81 -13.90 6.21
CA VAL A 47 22.65 -13.89 5.30
C VAL A 47 23.09 -13.25 3.99
N PRO A 48 23.75 -14.00 3.10
CA PRO A 48 24.37 -13.46 1.89
C PRO A 48 23.42 -12.65 1.01
N GLY A 49 22.14 -13.05 0.91
CA GLY A 49 21.13 -12.35 0.13
C GLY A 49 20.81 -10.94 0.62
N GLN A 50 21.27 -10.57 1.81
CA GLN A 50 21.09 -9.21 2.33
C GLN A 50 22.14 -8.20 1.81
N VAL A 51 23.09 -8.59 0.96
CA VAL A 51 24.07 -7.65 0.40
C VAL A 51 23.55 -6.86 -0.80
N TYR A 52 22.31 -7.07 -1.20
CA TYR A 52 21.65 -6.36 -2.31
C TYR A 52 20.18 -6.02 -2.02
N ASP A 53 19.78 -6.01 -0.74
CA ASP A 53 18.42 -5.70 -0.34
C ASP A 53 18.20 -4.21 -0.01
N HIS A 54 19.25 -3.40 -0.13
CA HIS A 54 19.26 -1.96 0.14
C HIS A 54 18.92 -1.58 1.59
N VAL A 55 19.23 -2.47 2.55
CA VAL A 55 19.07 -2.20 3.98
C VAL A 55 20.42 -2.03 4.64
N PHE A 56 20.73 -0.82 5.06
CA PHE A 56 22.08 -0.41 5.50
C PHE A 56 22.33 -0.53 7.00
N GLU A 57 21.29 -0.62 7.81
CA GLU A 57 21.41 -0.76 9.27
C GLU A 57 21.51 -2.22 9.68
N ILE A 58 22.65 -2.59 10.26
CA ILE A 58 22.88 -3.93 10.80
C ILE A 58 22.48 -3.97 12.26
N VAL A 59 21.70 -4.99 12.64
CA VAL A 59 21.33 -5.25 14.02
C VAL A 59 22.54 -5.74 14.82
N PRO A 60 22.90 -5.11 15.95
CA PRO A 60 23.95 -5.58 16.82
C PRO A 60 23.59 -6.92 17.49
N TYR A 61 24.43 -7.94 17.35
CA TYR A 61 24.23 -9.25 17.99
C TYR A 61 25.52 -9.80 18.60
N ALA A 62 25.37 -10.70 19.57
CA ALA A 62 26.48 -11.33 20.23
C ALA A 62 27.22 -12.29 19.28
N THR A 63 28.55 -12.27 19.32
CA THR A 63 29.42 -13.18 18.58
C THR A 63 30.55 -13.71 19.45
N LEU A 64 31.23 -14.76 19.00
CA LEU A 64 32.44 -15.30 19.66
C LEU A 64 33.70 -14.52 19.27
N GLU A 65 33.57 -13.43 18.52
CA GLU A 65 34.71 -12.58 18.15
C GLU A 65 35.22 -11.80 19.38
N ARG A 66 36.51 -11.82 19.60
CA ARG A 66 37.14 -11.22 20.76
C ARG A 66 36.88 -9.71 20.85
N ASN A 67 36.37 -9.25 22.01
CA ASN A 67 36.09 -7.83 22.31
C ASN A 67 35.06 -7.17 21.38
N ARG A 68 34.14 -7.93 20.76
CA ARG A 68 33.07 -7.38 19.97
C ARG A 68 31.79 -7.15 20.79
N PHE A 69 31.49 -8.06 21.70
CA PHE A 69 30.28 -7.99 22.52
C PHE A 69 30.42 -6.97 23.66
N ILE A 70 29.47 -6.03 23.73
CA ILE A 70 29.40 -5.00 24.78
C ILE A 70 28.12 -5.23 25.58
N LEU A 71 28.26 -5.24 26.94
CA LEU A 71 27.16 -5.47 27.90
C LEU A 71 26.43 -4.15 28.22
N ASN A 72 25.87 -3.49 27.17
CA ASN A 72 25.10 -2.25 27.33
C ASN A 72 23.62 -2.43 27.05
N GLY A 73 23.18 -3.65 26.73
CA GLY A 73 21.79 -3.96 26.40
C GLY A 73 21.39 -3.78 24.94
N GLU A 74 22.28 -3.27 24.09
CA GLU A 74 22.01 -3.04 22.66
C GLU A 74 22.20 -4.30 21.79
N PHE A 75 22.90 -5.34 22.30
CA PHE A 75 23.22 -6.54 21.54
C PHE A 75 22.21 -7.66 21.77
N ASN A 76 21.61 -8.15 20.71
CA ASN A 76 20.83 -9.38 20.74
C ASN A 76 21.73 -10.61 20.91
N LEU A 77 21.24 -11.68 21.54
CA LEU A 77 22.00 -12.93 21.66
C LEU A 77 22.19 -13.61 20.31
N PHE A 78 21.11 -13.66 19.53
CA PHE A 78 21.12 -14.22 18.19
C PHE A 78 20.27 -13.35 17.27
N PRO A 79 20.68 -13.12 16.02
CA PRO A 79 19.83 -12.45 15.05
C PRO A 79 18.65 -13.37 14.67
N ARG A 80 17.51 -12.77 14.38
CA ARG A 80 16.34 -13.46 13.84
C ARG A 80 16.49 -13.50 12.31
N ALA A 81 16.83 -14.67 11.76
CA ALA A 81 17.20 -14.83 10.36
C ALA A 81 16.19 -14.29 9.32
N GLU A 82 14.91 -14.19 9.70
CA GLU A 82 13.84 -13.72 8.79
C GLU A 82 13.54 -12.21 8.91
N VAL A 83 14.07 -11.54 9.94
CA VAL A 83 13.67 -10.16 10.28
C VAL A 83 14.86 -9.23 10.50
N ASP A 84 15.98 -9.77 11.03
CA ASP A 84 17.12 -8.95 11.42
C ASP A 84 18.13 -8.82 10.28
N GLN A 85 18.56 -7.60 10.00
CA GLN A 85 19.61 -7.32 9.02
C GLN A 85 20.99 -7.62 9.61
N VAL A 86 21.73 -8.54 9.02
CA VAL A 86 23.09 -8.92 9.42
C VAL A 86 24.12 -8.83 8.29
N GLY A 87 23.68 -8.88 7.04
CA GLY A 87 24.52 -8.83 5.85
C GLY A 87 25.40 -10.08 5.66
N PHE A 88 26.43 -9.97 4.86
CA PHE A 88 27.42 -11.03 4.64
C PHE A 88 28.48 -11.04 5.75
N ILE A 89 28.78 -12.24 6.26
CA ILE A 89 29.84 -12.48 7.29
C ILE A 89 30.72 -13.63 6.84
N GLY A 90 32.00 -13.36 6.62
CA GLY A 90 32.96 -14.37 6.21
C GLY A 90 33.33 -15.36 7.34
N ALA A 91 33.79 -16.55 6.98
CA ALA A 91 34.17 -17.60 7.95
C ALA A 91 35.45 -17.29 8.71
N SER A 92 36.42 -16.63 8.07
CA SER A 92 37.79 -16.47 8.58
C SER A 92 37.94 -15.25 9.48
N LEU A 93 38.71 -15.41 10.58
CA LEU A 93 39.09 -14.31 11.48
C LEU A 93 40.42 -13.68 11.04
N SER A 94 40.50 -12.35 11.13
CA SER A 94 41.78 -11.61 10.99
C SER A 94 42.72 -11.95 12.17
N LYS A 95 44.03 -11.84 11.92
CA LYS A 95 45.09 -12.00 12.92
C LYS A 95 45.20 -10.78 13.84
N GLU A 96 46.15 -10.81 14.77
CA GLU A 96 46.44 -9.72 15.69
C GLU A 96 46.81 -8.40 14.97
N ASP A 97 47.46 -8.49 13.82
CA ASP A 97 47.82 -7.34 12.99
C ASP A 97 46.75 -6.91 11.97
N GLY A 98 45.57 -7.53 12.06
CA GLY A 98 44.43 -7.29 11.17
C GLY A 98 44.50 -8.04 9.83
N THR A 99 45.63 -8.72 9.49
CA THR A 99 45.73 -9.46 8.23
C THR A 99 44.96 -10.78 8.29
N PHE A 100 44.48 -11.24 7.14
CA PHE A 100 43.93 -12.60 7.00
C PHE A 100 45.03 -13.60 6.60
N SER A 101 44.88 -14.87 6.96
CA SER A 101 45.86 -15.92 6.62
C SER A 101 45.94 -16.18 5.10
N SER A 102 44.81 -16.05 4.44
CA SER A 102 44.62 -15.98 2.97
C SER A 102 43.64 -14.87 2.69
N PRO A 103 43.67 -14.24 1.50
CA PRO A 103 42.66 -13.27 1.12
C PRO A 103 41.25 -13.87 1.23
N VAL A 104 40.34 -13.14 1.88
CA VAL A 104 38.93 -13.50 2.03
C VAL A 104 38.09 -12.71 1.04
N TYR A 105 37.02 -13.29 0.51
CA TYR A 105 36.21 -12.59 -0.47
C TYR A 105 34.70 -12.84 -0.34
N VAL A 106 33.94 -11.91 -0.88
CA VAL A 106 32.53 -12.06 -1.23
C VAL A 106 32.34 -11.60 -2.67
N GLU A 107 31.51 -12.29 -3.43
CA GLU A 107 31.20 -12.01 -4.82
C GLU A 107 29.71 -12.11 -5.05
N GLU A 108 29.13 -11.01 -5.44
CA GLU A 108 27.74 -10.96 -5.86
C GLU A 108 27.66 -11.15 -7.37
N THR A 109 26.73 -11.99 -7.82
CA THR A 109 26.44 -12.19 -9.24
C THR A 109 25.12 -11.54 -9.62
N PHE A 110 25.02 -11.06 -10.86
CA PHE A 110 23.83 -10.42 -11.39
C PHE A 110 23.73 -10.55 -12.92
N SER A 111 22.60 -10.18 -13.47
CA SER A 111 22.33 -10.15 -14.91
C SER A 111 21.51 -8.91 -15.30
N ASN A 112 21.23 -8.76 -16.60
CA ASN A 112 20.49 -7.65 -17.19
C ASN A 112 21.13 -6.26 -17.05
N VAL A 113 22.43 -6.21 -16.77
CA VAL A 113 23.21 -4.96 -16.78
C VAL A 113 23.99 -4.89 -18.10
N LEU A 114 23.62 -3.97 -18.98
CA LEU A 114 24.29 -3.81 -20.28
C LEU A 114 25.66 -3.15 -20.15
N ILE A 115 25.75 -2.12 -19.31
CA ILE A 115 26.98 -1.36 -19.09
C ILE A 115 27.06 -1.01 -17.61
N LEU A 116 28.19 -1.31 -16.97
CA LEU A 116 28.49 -0.85 -15.62
C LEU A 116 29.67 0.14 -15.67
N GLN A 117 29.48 1.32 -15.09
CA GLN A 117 30.48 2.40 -15.05
C GLN A 117 30.88 2.82 -13.64
N ALA A 118 30.18 2.30 -12.64
CA ALA A 118 30.46 2.53 -11.23
C ALA A 118 29.97 1.36 -10.39
N CYS A 119 30.51 1.22 -9.18
CA CYS A 119 30.01 0.32 -8.16
C CYS A 119 30.29 0.87 -6.77
N SER A 120 29.43 0.51 -5.82
CA SER A 120 29.58 0.89 -4.43
C SER A 120 29.63 -0.34 -3.53
N VAL A 121 30.38 -0.26 -2.44
CA VAL A 121 30.44 -1.30 -1.40
C VAL A 121 30.33 -0.63 -0.05
N VAL A 122 29.37 -1.11 0.75
CA VAL A 122 29.10 -0.58 2.09
C VAL A 122 29.52 -1.60 3.14
N PHE A 123 30.26 -1.13 4.13
CA PHE A 123 30.74 -1.89 5.28
C PHE A 123 30.07 -1.38 6.56
N PRO A 124 30.00 -2.21 7.63
CA PRO A 124 29.33 -1.81 8.87
C PRO A 124 29.83 -0.49 9.44
N THR A 125 28.90 0.33 9.91
CA THR A 125 29.19 1.65 10.51
C THR A 125 29.67 1.54 11.97
N ALA A 126 29.31 0.47 12.67
CA ALA A 126 29.66 0.27 14.09
C ALA A 126 31.18 0.18 14.29
N VAL A 127 31.66 0.87 15.31
CA VAL A 127 33.11 0.97 15.62
C VAL A 127 33.73 -0.39 15.91
N TRP A 128 32.99 -1.28 16.59
CA TRP A 128 33.42 -2.62 16.97
C TRP A 128 33.51 -3.63 15.82
N ASP A 129 32.90 -3.34 14.66
CA ASP A 129 32.96 -4.21 13.49
C ASP A 129 34.22 -3.98 12.65
N GLY A 130 34.76 -2.76 12.67
CA GLY A 130 35.92 -2.39 11.85
C GLY A 130 35.52 -2.12 10.39
N TYR A 131 36.54 -2.07 9.51
CA TYR A 131 36.41 -1.82 8.06
C TYR A 131 37.64 -2.40 7.34
N PRO A 132 37.59 -2.62 6.00
CA PRO A 132 38.74 -3.12 5.25
C PRO A 132 39.81 -2.02 5.09
N VAL A 133 41.06 -2.38 5.36
CA VAL A 133 42.23 -1.49 5.22
C VAL A 133 42.92 -1.72 3.88
N ASP A 134 43.22 -2.98 3.55
CA ASP A 134 43.81 -3.37 2.30
C ASP A 134 42.87 -4.37 1.61
N PHE A 135 42.35 -4.03 0.45
CA PHE A 135 41.39 -4.82 -0.30
C PHE A 135 41.39 -4.43 -1.79
N LYS A 136 40.68 -5.20 -2.60
CA LYS A 136 40.38 -4.86 -3.99
C LYS A 136 38.92 -5.13 -4.33
N ILE A 137 38.44 -4.35 -5.29
CA ILE A 137 37.12 -4.56 -5.93
C ILE A 137 37.38 -4.94 -7.38
N GLU A 138 36.72 -5.98 -7.85
CA GLU A 138 36.83 -6.51 -9.20
C GLU A 138 35.42 -6.55 -9.83
N VAL A 139 35.27 -5.98 -11.03
CA VAL A 139 34.06 -6.16 -11.84
C VAL A 139 34.37 -7.18 -12.92
N LYS A 140 33.50 -8.18 -13.02
CA LYS A 140 33.72 -9.37 -13.87
C LYS A 140 32.70 -9.49 -14.99
N GLN A 141 33.11 -10.22 -16.02
CA GLN A 141 32.28 -10.72 -17.09
C GLN A 141 32.75 -12.15 -17.43
N GLY A 142 31.84 -13.13 -17.40
CA GLY A 142 32.19 -14.53 -17.68
C GLY A 142 33.27 -15.08 -16.76
N GLY A 143 33.32 -14.66 -15.50
CA GLY A 143 34.32 -15.03 -14.50
C GLY A 143 35.68 -14.33 -14.64
N THR A 144 35.90 -13.50 -15.69
CA THR A 144 37.12 -12.74 -15.90
C THR A 144 36.96 -11.33 -15.35
N ALA A 145 37.96 -10.84 -14.59
CA ALA A 145 37.98 -9.46 -14.11
C ALA A 145 38.39 -8.50 -15.25
N TYR A 146 37.47 -7.63 -15.65
CA TYR A 146 37.69 -6.58 -16.64
C TYR A 146 38.05 -5.25 -16.01
N PHE A 147 37.68 -5.04 -14.76
CA PHE A 147 38.10 -3.89 -13.97
C PHE A 147 38.60 -4.37 -12.61
N VAL A 148 39.69 -3.78 -12.13
CA VAL A 148 40.26 -4.05 -10.79
C VAL A 148 40.69 -2.74 -10.15
N LYS A 149 40.21 -2.47 -8.96
CA LYS A 149 40.67 -1.32 -8.14
C LYS A 149 41.20 -1.84 -6.82
N GLU A 150 42.49 -1.53 -6.56
CA GLU A 150 43.16 -1.85 -5.28
C GLU A 150 43.10 -0.65 -4.33
N PHE A 151 42.90 -0.95 -3.05
CA PHE A 151 42.90 0.00 -1.95
C PHE A 151 43.96 -0.41 -0.91
N LYS A 152 44.71 0.57 -0.43
CA LYS A 152 45.73 0.41 0.62
C LYS A 152 45.55 1.50 1.67
N GLY A 153 45.56 1.12 2.94
CA GLY A 153 45.42 2.06 4.03
C GLY A 153 44.08 2.77 4.09
N ASN A 154 43.02 2.12 3.61
CA ASN A 154 41.70 2.70 3.61
C ASN A 154 41.18 2.94 5.04
N ALA A 155 40.39 4.02 5.23
CA ALA A 155 39.76 4.38 6.47
C ALA A 155 38.23 4.62 6.33
N LYS A 156 37.69 4.42 5.11
CA LYS A 156 36.29 4.62 4.81
C LYS A 156 35.50 3.31 4.95
N ARG A 157 34.22 3.44 5.25
CA ARG A 157 33.26 2.32 5.33
C ARG A 157 32.33 2.24 4.13
N GLU A 158 32.23 3.31 3.39
CA GLU A 158 31.52 3.40 2.12
C GLU A 158 32.55 3.68 1.02
N ILE A 159 32.56 2.85 0.00
CA ILE A 159 33.53 2.86 -1.09
C ILE A 159 32.78 2.99 -2.41
N ASN A 160 32.87 4.14 -3.00
CA ASN A 160 32.36 4.40 -4.35
C ASN A 160 33.50 4.34 -5.34
N VAL A 161 33.32 3.58 -6.41
CA VAL A 161 34.26 3.40 -7.50
C VAL A 161 33.58 3.75 -8.80
N ASP A 162 34.07 4.74 -9.48
CA ASP A 162 33.60 5.22 -10.77
C ASP A 162 34.73 5.36 -11.82
N GLY A 163 34.41 5.83 -13.01
CA GLY A 163 35.38 6.12 -14.06
C GLY A 163 35.88 4.91 -14.85
N PHE A 164 35.20 3.79 -14.78
CA PHE A 164 35.45 2.61 -15.62
C PHE A 164 34.27 2.32 -16.56
N THR A 165 34.41 1.35 -17.44
CA THR A 165 33.31 0.85 -18.28
C THR A 165 33.51 -0.65 -18.49
N VAL A 166 32.56 -1.44 -18.06
CA VAL A 166 32.49 -2.89 -18.32
C VAL A 166 31.16 -3.17 -19.02
N ASN A 167 31.21 -3.80 -20.18
CA ASN A 167 30.01 -4.19 -20.92
C ASN A 167 29.54 -5.57 -20.47
N ASN A 168 28.22 -5.75 -20.32
CA ASN A 168 27.59 -6.98 -19.88
C ASN A 168 28.32 -7.63 -18.68
N PRO A 169 28.55 -6.89 -17.58
CA PRO A 169 29.13 -7.45 -16.37
C PRO A 169 28.17 -8.44 -15.73
N ASP A 170 28.70 -9.40 -15.00
CA ASP A 170 27.93 -10.45 -14.35
C ASP A 170 28.31 -10.68 -12.86
N ALA A 171 29.35 -10.01 -12.36
CA ALA A 171 29.69 -10.06 -10.94
C ALA A 171 30.54 -8.89 -10.46
N ILE A 172 30.39 -8.58 -9.17
CA ILE A 172 31.31 -7.73 -8.41
C ILE A 172 31.89 -8.57 -7.27
N ARG A 173 33.23 -8.61 -7.18
CA ARG A 173 33.96 -9.28 -6.12
C ARG A 173 34.73 -8.30 -5.27
N VAL A 174 34.57 -8.42 -3.96
CA VAL A 174 35.35 -7.70 -2.94
C VAL A 174 36.30 -8.70 -2.29
N THR A 175 37.62 -8.49 -2.41
CA THR A 175 38.64 -9.36 -1.82
C THR A 175 39.45 -8.58 -0.80
N VAL A 176 39.46 -9.00 0.45
CA VAL A 176 40.08 -8.30 1.57
C VAL A 176 41.31 -9.08 2.08
N THR A 177 42.40 -8.37 2.27
CA THR A 177 43.64 -8.93 2.83
C THR A 177 43.95 -8.42 4.22
N LYS A 178 43.45 -7.22 4.60
CA LYS A 178 43.63 -6.64 5.92
C LYS A 178 42.40 -5.88 6.39
N TRP A 179 42.00 -6.16 7.64
CA TRP A 179 40.91 -5.51 8.38
C TRP A 179 41.48 -4.49 9.38
N SER A 180 40.72 -3.50 9.77
CA SER A 180 41.17 -2.43 10.68
C SER A 180 41.28 -2.88 12.14
N LEU A 181 40.59 -3.95 12.52
CA LEU A 181 40.60 -4.50 13.86
C LEU A 181 41.07 -5.97 13.86
N PRO A 182 41.81 -6.41 14.88
CA PRO A 182 42.20 -7.81 15.05
C PRO A 182 40.99 -8.68 15.41
N TYR A 183 41.10 -9.95 15.05
CA TYR A 183 40.12 -11.00 15.41
C TYR A 183 38.69 -10.66 14.97
N ARG A 184 38.54 -10.07 13.76
CA ARG A 184 37.28 -9.78 13.12
C ARG A 184 37.11 -10.58 11.84
N ARG A 185 35.86 -10.93 11.53
CA ARG A 185 35.47 -11.50 10.26
C ARG A 185 35.26 -10.39 9.22
N LEU A 186 35.41 -10.74 7.94
CA LEU A 186 34.93 -9.89 6.86
C LEU A 186 33.40 -9.68 7.04
N ARG A 187 32.95 -8.44 6.99
CA ARG A 187 31.54 -8.08 6.94
C ARG A 187 31.28 -7.12 5.81
N VAL A 188 30.26 -7.39 5.02
CA VAL A 188 29.77 -6.52 3.97
C VAL A 188 28.28 -6.33 4.16
N VAL A 189 27.84 -5.08 4.13
CA VAL A 189 26.43 -4.70 4.27
C VAL A 189 25.78 -4.73 2.90
N GLU A 190 26.38 -4.01 1.92
CA GLU A 190 25.86 -3.90 0.57
C GLU A 190 26.96 -3.95 -0.49
N ILE A 191 26.63 -4.53 -1.64
CA ILE A 191 27.39 -4.44 -2.89
C ILE A 191 26.41 -3.92 -3.94
N ILE A 192 26.66 -2.73 -4.47
CA ILE A 192 25.75 -2.07 -5.40
C ILE A 192 26.41 -1.97 -6.77
N PRO A 193 25.85 -2.61 -7.80
CA PRO A 193 26.26 -2.44 -9.19
C PRO A 193 25.81 -1.08 -9.74
N GLY A 194 26.33 0.02 -9.18
CA GLY A 194 25.93 1.39 -9.42
C GLY A 194 26.64 2.34 -8.46
N ILE A 195 26.12 3.56 -8.33
CA ILE A 195 26.59 4.55 -7.37
C ILE A 195 25.56 4.65 -6.24
N TYR A 196 26.03 4.45 -5.03
CA TYR A 196 25.30 4.76 -3.82
C TYR A 196 25.88 6.03 -3.19
N GLU A 197 25.04 6.99 -2.91
CA GLU A 197 25.44 8.22 -2.23
C GLU A 197 24.33 8.69 -1.29
N GLU A 198 24.75 9.25 -0.18
CA GLU A 198 23.90 9.91 0.80
C GLU A 198 24.14 11.42 0.74
N TRP A 199 23.11 12.19 0.47
CA TRP A 199 23.15 13.64 0.41
C TRP A 199 22.32 14.25 1.53
N ASP A 200 22.94 15.09 2.31
CA ASP A 200 22.31 15.81 3.41
C ASP A 200 21.97 17.27 3.03
N GLY A 201 21.39 17.99 3.97
CA GLY A 201 21.05 19.40 3.78
C GLY A 201 22.22 20.36 3.59
N ASN A 202 23.48 19.88 3.65
CA ASN A 202 24.66 20.68 3.27
C ASN A 202 24.94 20.59 1.76
N ILE A 203 24.54 19.49 1.13
CA ILE A 203 24.71 19.24 -0.32
C ILE A 203 23.46 19.67 -1.08
N ILE A 204 22.27 19.38 -0.51
CA ILE A 204 20.98 19.75 -1.09
C ILE A 204 20.70 21.22 -0.78
N ALA A 205 20.76 22.05 -1.82
CA ALA A 205 20.52 23.49 -1.69
C ALA A 205 19.04 23.82 -1.55
N GLU A 206 18.20 23.18 -2.35
CA GLU A 206 16.74 23.35 -2.35
C GLU A 206 16.07 21.98 -2.52
N PHE A 207 14.98 21.80 -1.81
CA PHE A 207 14.13 20.59 -1.90
C PHE A 207 12.67 21.02 -1.89
N SER A 208 11.87 20.43 -2.76
CA SER A 208 10.42 20.59 -2.71
C SER A 208 9.75 19.23 -2.98
N LEU A 209 8.72 18.98 -2.20
CA LEU A 209 7.90 17.78 -2.24
C LEU A 209 6.44 18.19 -2.38
N LYS A 210 5.72 17.50 -3.24
CA LYS A 210 4.27 17.61 -3.34
C LYS A 210 3.67 16.22 -3.40
N HIS A 211 2.92 15.85 -2.37
CA HIS A 211 2.08 14.67 -2.34
C HIS A 211 0.63 15.04 -2.62
N GLN A 212 -0.06 14.23 -3.41
CA GLN A 212 -1.46 14.44 -3.75
C GLN A 212 -2.18 13.08 -3.82
N GLY A 213 -3.47 13.08 -3.48
CA GLY A 213 -4.34 11.91 -3.62
C GLY A 213 -5.76 12.34 -3.98
N ASP A 214 -6.44 11.52 -4.77
CA ASP A 214 -7.87 11.66 -5.04
C ASP A 214 -8.59 10.41 -4.55
N ILE A 215 -9.26 10.57 -3.42
CA ILE A 215 -9.99 9.51 -2.74
C ILE A 215 -11.21 9.04 -3.56
N SER A 216 -11.75 9.93 -4.41
CA SER A 216 -12.88 9.59 -5.27
C SER A 216 -12.53 8.61 -6.40
N CYS A 217 -11.25 8.39 -6.66
CA CYS A 217 -10.75 7.65 -7.82
C CYS A 217 -11.29 8.18 -9.16
N LEU A 218 -11.61 9.47 -9.25
CA LEU A 218 -11.95 10.12 -10.52
C LEU A 218 -10.73 10.63 -11.27
N SER A 219 -9.64 10.84 -10.56
CA SER A 219 -8.33 11.18 -11.11
C SER A 219 -7.24 10.42 -10.33
N LEU A 220 -6.07 10.31 -10.92
CA LEU A 220 -4.93 9.67 -10.28
C LEU A 220 -3.77 10.67 -10.19
N PRO A 221 -3.82 11.64 -9.26
CA PRO A 221 -2.67 12.50 -9.00
C PRO A 221 -1.53 11.70 -8.41
N TYR A 222 -0.31 12.18 -8.61
CA TYR A 222 0.90 11.52 -8.13
C TYR A 222 1.80 12.50 -7.39
N GLY A 223 2.69 11.96 -6.57
CA GLY A 223 3.70 12.72 -5.85
C GLY A 223 4.84 13.16 -6.76
N THR A 224 5.32 14.38 -6.52
CA THR A 224 6.50 14.93 -7.20
C THR A 224 7.52 15.41 -6.19
N CYS A 225 8.79 15.24 -6.52
CA CYS A 225 9.90 15.70 -5.71
C CYS A 225 10.91 16.44 -6.61
N THR A 226 11.38 17.58 -6.17
CA THR A 226 12.47 18.30 -6.83
C THR A 226 13.63 18.44 -5.87
N ILE A 227 14.80 17.97 -6.28
CA ILE A 227 16.06 18.11 -5.54
C ILE A 227 17.01 18.97 -6.36
N LYS A 228 17.49 20.07 -5.78
CA LYS A 228 18.50 20.93 -6.39
C LYS A 228 19.73 20.93 -5.52
N MET A 229 20.89 20.73 -6.15
CA MET A 229 22.16 20.61 -5.45
C MET A 229 23.31 21.25 -6.21
N ASP A 230 24.41 21.47 -5.49
CA ASP A 230 25.67 21.86 -6.07
C ASP A 230 26.30 20.69 -6.85
N ASN A 231 26.81 20.99 -8.04
CA ASN A 231 27.55 20.06 -8.90
C ASN A 231 28.95 20.65 -9.20
N LEU A 232 29.63 21.10 -8.15
CA LEU A 232 30.92 21.79 -8.27
C LEU A 232 32.03 20.91 -8.88
N ASP A 233 31.99 19.62 -8.62
CA ASP A 233 32.89 18.62 -9.22
C ASP A 233 32.46 18.21 -10.64
N ARG A 234 31.31 18.68 -11.10
CA ARG A 234 30.71 18.37 -12.41
C ARG A 234 30.48 16.89 -12.70
N ARG A 235 30.27 16.08 -11.69
CA ARG A 235 30.04 14.63 -11.87
C ARG A 235 28.77 14.36 -12.68
N PHE A 236 27.75 15.17 -12.53
CA PHE A 236 26.47 15.05 -13.24
C PHE A 236 26.40 15.92 -14.51
N GLU A 237 27.51 16.48 -14.98
CA GLU A 237 27.58 17.27 -16.21
C GLU A 237 27.72 16.33 -17.43
N PRO A 238 26.80 16.39 -18.43
CA PRO A 238 26.87 15.52 -19.63
C PRO A 238 28.18 15.61 -20.39
N ARG A 239 28.84 16.77 -20.32
CA ARG A 239 30.14 17.00 -20.99
C ARG A 239 31.33 16.41 -20.24
N ASN A 240 31.15 16.02 -18.98
CA ASN A 240 32.18 15.35 -18.20
C ASN A 240 32.21 13.87 -18.53
N LYS A 241 33.19 13.44 -19.35
CA LYS A 241 33.34 12.04 -19.78
C LYS A 241 33.65 11.07 -18.64
N ALA A 242 34.20 11.57 -17.53
CA ALA A 242 34.48 10.79 -16.31
C ALA A 242 33.35 10.87 -15.27
N GLY A 243 32.31 11.65 -15.55
CA GLY A 243 31.20 11.80 -14.65
C GLY A 243 30.17 10.64 -14.73
N VAL A 244 29.29 10.62 -13.79
CA VAL A 244 28.26 9.57 -13.61
C VAL A 244 27.00 9.77 -14.46
N PHE A 245 26.90 10.88 -15.18
CA PHE A 245 25.73 11.22 -16.01
C PHE A 245 25.27 10.07 -16.93
N LYS A 246 26.20 9.32 -17.50
CA LYS A 246 25.89 8.20 -18.40
C LYS A 246 25.22 7.01 -17.70
N SER A 247 25.33 6.95 -16.38
CA SER A 247 24.70 5.92 -15.55
C SER A 247 23.32 6.32 -15.04
N ILE A 248 22.87 7.55 -15.36
CA ILE A 248 21.53 8.01 -15.00
C ILE A 248 20.53 7.42 -16.00
N GLU A 249 19.66 6.55 -15.51
CA GLU A 249 18.62 5.86 -16.26
C GLU A 249 17.24 6.25 -15.74
N GLU A 250 16.21 6.04 -16.57
CA GLU A 250 14.83 6.17 -16.11
C GLU A 250 14.53 5.13 -15.04
N ARG A 251 13.63 5.44 -14.12
CA ARG A 251 13.19 4.56 -13.01
C ARG A 251 14.22 4.33 -11.91
N GLN A 252 15.38 5.01 -11.94
CA GLN A 252 16.30 4.99 -10.80
C GLN A 252 15.65 5.64 -9.59
N ALA A 253 15.78 4.98 -8.42
CA ALA A 253 15.15 5.37 -7.18
C ALA A 253 16.00 6.37 -6.37
N ILE A 254 15.32 7.30 -5.73
CA ILE A 254 15.88 8.21 -4.73
C ILE A 254 14.97 8.17 -3.52
N ASP A 255 15.49 7.69 -2.39
CA ASP A 255 14.80 7.70 -1.12
C ASP A 255 15.01 9.02 -0.40
N VAL A 256 13.96 9.68 0.00
CA VAL A 256 14.03 10.97 0.67
C VAL A 256 13.52 10.87 2.10
N PHE A 257 14.32 11.41 3.02
CA PHE A 257 14.01 11.43 4.43
C PHE A 257 14.07 12.87 4.94
N MET A 258 13.05 13.26 5.68
CA MET A 258 13.07 14.50 6.48
C MET A 258 12.93 14.16 7.95
N GLY A 259 13.61 14.87 8.79
CA GLY A 259 13.59 14.59 10.21
C GLY A 259 13.73 15.82 11.08
N ILE A 260 13.74 15.59 12.37
CA ILE A 260 13.91 16.62 13.39
C ILE A 260 15.09 16.25 14.26
N ARG A 261 15.97 17.20 14.52
CA ARG A 261 17.01 17.04 15.54
C ARG A 261 16.38 17.13 16.91
N LEU A 262 16.51 16.05 17.67
CA LEU A 262 15.97 15.93 19.03
C LEU A 262 16.80 16.72 20.04
N PRO A 263 16.25 17.00 21.23
CA PRO A 263 16.96 17.76 22.28
C PRO A 263 18.24 17.09 22.77
N ASP A 264 18.37 15.79 22.64
CA ASP A 264 19.59 15.03 22.99
C ASP A 264 20.70 15.12 21.92
N GLY A 265 20.41 15.77 20.80
CA GLY A 265 21.33 15.96 19.67
C GLY A 265 21.26 14.87 18.61
N THR A 266 20.44 13.84 18.77
CA THR A 266 20.19 12.82 17.75
C THR A 266 19.20 13.33 16.69
N ASP A 267 19.25 12.76 15.49
CA ASP A 267 18.31 13.08 14.41
C ASP A 267 17.32 11.93 14.24
N GLU A 268 16.02 12.22 14.32
CA GLU A 268 14.96 11.25 14.00
C GLU A 268 14.41 11.58 12.62
N TYR A 269 14.69 10.70 11.66
CA TYR A 269 14.23 10.81 10.27
C TYR A 269 12.91 10.08 10.06
N LYS A 270 12.09 10.61 9.14
CA LYS A 270 10.91 9.97 8.57
C LYS A 270 11.09 9.87 7.08
N SER A 271 10.77 8.75 6.49
CA SER A 271 10.70 8.67 5.03
C SER A 271 9.58 9.58 4.55
N VAL A 272 9.87 10.44 3.60
CA VAL A 272 8.86 11.26 2.92
C VAL A 272 8.58 10.76 1.51
N GLY A 273 9.12 9.62 1.16
CA GLY A 273 8.81 8.87 -0.05
C GLY A 273 10.03 8.43 -0.85
N MET A 274 9.80 7.45 -1.69
CA MET A 274 10.71 7.01 -2.73
C MET A 274 10.25 7.61 -4.06
N PHE A 275 11.16 8.28 -4.74
CA PHE A 275 10.89 8.96 -6.01
C PHE A 275 11.80 8.41 -7.10
N TYR A 276 11.35 8.52 -8.33
CA TYR A 276 12.01 7.90 -9.47
C TYR A 276 12.36 8.93 -10.54
N GLN A 277 13.51 8.73 -11.16
CA GLN A 277 13.93 9.44 -12.35
C GLN A 277 13.01 9.10 -13.53
N TYR A 278 12.54 10.11 -14.24
CA TYR A 278 11.79 9.96 -15.49
C TYR A 278 12.46 10.73 -16.64
N SER A 279 12.04 10.43 -17.86
CA SER A 279 12.58 11.09 -19.05
C SER A 279 12.39 12.61 -19.00
N GLY A 280 13.51 13.34 -19.08
CA GLY A 280 13.51 14.81 -19.02
C GLY A 280 13.46 15.42 -17.61
N GLY A 281 13.40 14.62 -16.54
CA GLY A 281 13.40 15.11 -15.16
C GLY A 281 14.73 15.68 -14.67
N TRP A 282 15.79 15.50 -15.42
CA TRP A 282 17.14 15.95 -15.04
C TRP A 282 17.56 17.18 -15.84
N LYS A 283 18.16 18.15 -15.17
CA LYS A 283 18.72 19.36 -15.82
C LYS A 283 19.88 19.97 -15.04
N THR A 284 20.77 20.67 -15.74
CA THR A 284 21.83 21.49 -15.12
C THR A 284 21.66 22.95 -15.44
N SER A 285 22.14 23.81 -14.55
CA SER A 285 22.22 25.27 -14.75
C SER A 285 23.61 25.79 -14.33
N ASP A 286 23.82 27.11 -14.45
CA ASP A 286 25.06 27.76 -14.06
C ASP A 286 26.31 27.13 -14.68
N ASN A 287 26.24 26.84 -15.98
CA ASN A 287 27.30 26.18 -16.73
C ASN A 287 27.68 24.79 -16.13
N GLY A 288 26.69 24.04 -15.61
CA GLY A 288 26.91 22.72 -15.04
C GLY A 288 27.31 22.71 -13.56
N LEU A 289 27.34 23.86 -12.90
CA LEU A 289 27.69 23.95 -11.47
C LEU A 289 26.54 23.61 -10.53
N THR A 290 25.31 23.66 -11.04
CA THR A 290 24.14 23.21 -10.28
C THR A 290 23.41 22.13 -11.05
N MET A 291 22.81 21.19 -10.32
CA MET A 291 21.99 20.12 -10.85
C MET A 291 20.61 20.18 -10.21
N GLN A 292 19.61 19.85 -10.99
CA GLN A 292 18.25 19.67 -10.49
C GLN A 292 17.69 18.36 -11.04
N TRP A 293 17.08 17.58 -10.15
CA TRP A 293 16.21 16.47 -10.47
C TRP A 293 14.76 16.78 -10.14
N ASP A 294 13.90 16.63 -11.14
CA ASP A 294 12.47 16.59 -11.00
C ASP A 294 12.08 15.10 -11.06
N LEU A 295 11.47 14.59 -10.03
CA LEU A 295 11.21 13.18 -9.78
C LEU A 295 9.72 12.94 -9.57
N VAL A 296 9.27 11.71 -9.80
CA VAL A 296 7.88 11.27 -9.57
C VAL A 296 7.86 10.03 -8.69
N ASP A 297 6.75 9.80 -7.98
CA ASP A 297 6.54 8.57 -7.24
C ASP A 297 6.18 7.39 -8.17
N ILE A 298 5.92 6.20 -7.62
CA ILE A 298 5.57 5.01 -8.38
C ILE A 298 4.28 5.20 -9.20
N ILE A 299 3.31 5.99 -8.72
CA ILE A 299 2.08 6.30 -9.44
C ILE A 299 2.41 7.14 -10.68
N GLY A 300 3.31 8.12 -10.54
CA GLY A 300 3.76 8.94 -11.66
C GLY A 300 4.44 8.14 -12.78
N LEU A 301 5.17 7.07 -12.43
CA LEU A 301 5.72 6.14 -13.42
C LEU A 301 4.61 5.36 -14.18
N LEU A 302 3.56 4.95 -13.47
CA LEU A 302 2.43 4.19 -14.03
C LEU A 302 1.54 5.04 -14.94
N GLN A 303 1.43 6.34 -14.70
CA GLN A 303 0.57 7.26 -15.45
C GLN A 303 0.81 7.25 -16.97
N SER A 304 2.07 7.20 -17.38
CA SER A 304 2.48 7.26 -18.79
C SER A 304 2.77 5.89 -19.40
N ARG A 305 2.68 4.81 -18.61
CA ARG A 305 3.02 3.46 -19.06
C ARG A 305 1.80 2.81 -19.70
N GLU A 306 1.90 2.37 -20.94
CA GLU A 306 0.87 1.56 -21.60
C GLU A 306 0.78 0.18 -20.94
N PHE A 307 -0.46 -0.28 -20.68
CA PHE A 307 -0.68 -1.61 -20.14
C PHE A 307 -0.64 -2.67 -21.25
N ILE A 308 0.30 -3.58 -21.15
CA ILE A 308 0.41 -4.74 -22.05
C ILE A 308 -0.45 -5.86 -21.46
N VAL A 309 -1.51 -6.21 -22.15
CA VAL A 309 -2.46 -7.23 -21.70
C VAL A 309 -1.78 -8.59 -21.63
N PRO A 310 -1.78 -9.28 -20.47
CA PRO A 310 -1.18 -10.59 -20.32
C PRO A 310 -2.01 -11.68 -21.02
N GLU A 311 -1.40 -12.84 -21.30
CA GLU A 311 -2.08 -14.00 -21.93
C GLU A 311 -3.27 -14.51 -21.08
N SER A 312 -3.14 -14.45 -19.75
CA SER A 312 -4.20 -14.76 -18.78
C SER A 312 -4.51 -13.53 -17.96
N LEU A 313 -5.76 -13.08 -18.03
CA LEU A 313 -6.21 -11.92 -17.27
C LEU A 313 -6.28 -12.25 -15.77
N PRO A 314 -5.87 -11.33 -14.89
CA PRO A 314 -6.13 -11.46 -13.48
C PRO A 314 -7.63 -11.46 -13.17
N GLU A 315 -8.01 -12.06 -12.05
CA GLU A 315 -9.41 -12.14 -11.60
C GLU A 315 -9.64 -11.45 -10.25
N THR A 316 -8.57 -11.08 -9.55
CA THR A 316 -8.61 -10.44 -8.22
C THR A 316 -7.95 -9.08 -8.21
N LEU A 317 -8.28 -8.25 -7.22
CA LEU A 317 -7.64 -6.94 -7.04
C LEU A 317 -6.12 -7.07 -6.96
N GLU A 318 -5.60 -7.97 -6.12
CA GLU A 318 -4.15 -8.19 -5.98
C GLU A 318 -3.52 -8.62 -7.30
N GLY A 319 -4.16 -9.53 -8.02
CA GLY A 319 -3.69 -9.97 -9.33
C GLY A 319 -3.59 -8.83 -10.34
N TRP A 320 -4.56 -7.92 -10.38
CA TRP A 320 -4.52 -6.74 -11.25
C TRP A 320 -3.43 -5.75 -10.84
N VAL A 321 -3.31 -5.46 -9.55
CA VAL A 321 -2.26 -4.55 -9.03
C VAL A 321 -0.87 -5.12 -9.35
N ALA A 322 -0.65 -6.42 -9.13
CA ALA A 322 0.59 -7.11 -9.49
C ALA A 322 0.91 -6.98 -11.00
N ALA A 323 -0.09 -7.24 -11.87
CA ALA A 323 0.09 -7.14 -13.31
C ALA A 323 0.38 -5.71 -13.79
N ILE A 324 -0.22 -4.71 -13.15
CA ILE A 324 0.01 -3.29 -13.43
C ILE A 324 1.44 -2.89 -13.03
N VAL A 325 1.86 -3.22 -11.82
CA VAL A 325 3.19 -2.84 -11.31
C VAL A 325 4.31 -3.56 -12.05
N ALA A 326 4.10 -4.82 -12.45
CA ALA A 326 5.06 -5.58 -13.25
C ALA A 326 5.40 -4.92 -14.60
N GLN A 327 4.53 -4.03 -15.15
CA GLN A 327 4.83 -3.27 -16.37
C GLN A 327 6.01 -2.30 -16.20
N LEU A 328 6.39 -1.98 -14.98
CA LEU A 328 7.56 -1.14 -14.69
C LEU A 328 8.89 -1.89 -14.78
N GLY A 329 8.87 -3.22 -14.81
CA GLY A 329 10.05 -4.08 -14.92
C GLY A 329 10.26 -4.99 -13.70
N VAL A 330 11.26 -5.87 -13.80
CA VAL A 330 11.50 -6.96 -12.84
C VAL A 330 11.66 -6.48 -11.39
N ASN A 331 12.37 -5.38 -11.17
CA ASN A 331 12.62 -4.84 -9.82
C ASN A 331 11.39 -4.17 -9.20
N PHE A 332 10.31 -4.07 -9.94
CA PHE A 332 9.04 -3.53 -9.44
C PHE A 332 8.01 -4.60 -9.10
N GLU A 333 8.24 -5.88 -9.44
CA GLU A 333 7.25 -6.97 -9.26
C GLU A 333 6.71 -7.08 -7.83
N ASN A 334 7.49 -6.70 -6.81
CA ASN A 334 7.11 -6.73 -5.40
C ASN A 334 6.94 -5.31 -4.79
N ARG A 335 6.90 -4.26 -5.62
CA ARG A 335 6.77 -2.86 -5.18
C ARG A 335 5.31 -2.44 -5.01
N TYR A 336 4.48 -3.33 -4.49
CA TYR A 336 3.10 -3.02 -4.15
C TYR A 336 2.68 -3.72 -2.85
N THR A 337 1.61 -3.22 -2.25
CA THR A 337 0.85 -3.86 -1.17
C THR A 337 -0.63 -3.68 -1.43
N VAL A 338 -1.42 -4.71 -1.16
CA VAL A 338 -2.87 -4.66 -1.19
C VAL A 338 -3.37 -5.07 0.20
N ASP A 339 -4.33 -4.34 0.74
CA ASP A 339 -4.92 -4.71 2.03
C ASP A 339 -5.51 -6.12 1.95
N ALA A 340 -5.15 -6.97 2.91
CA ALA A 340 -5.49 -8.40 2.89
C ALA A 340 -7.01 -8.69 2.86
N ASN A 341 -7.83 -7.74 3.34
CA ASN A 341 -9.29 -7.89 3.31
C ASN A 341 -9.88 -7.61 1.92
N TYR A 342 -9.11 -7.00 1.02
CA TYR A 342 -9.52 -6.62 -0.33
C TYR A 342 -8.78 -7.37 -1.43
N ALA A 343 -7.66 -8.01 -1.11
CA ALA A 343 -6.77 -8.70 -2.07
C ALA A 343 -7.53 -9.67 -2.99
N ASP A 344 -8.45 -10.46 -2.43
CA ASP A 344 -9.25 -11.45 -3.14
C ASP A 344 -10.56 -10.88 -3.75
N THR A 345 -10.75 -9.54 -3.74
CA THR A 345 -11.93 -8.93 -4.38
C THR A 345 -11.98 -9.29 -5.85
N ALA A 346 -13.07 -9.94 -6.27
CA ALA A 346 -13.24 -10.40 -7.64
C ALA A 346 -13.42 -9.21 -8.60
N LEU A 347 -12.51 -9.07 -9.55
CA LEU A 347 -12.49 -8.04 -10.58
C LEU A 347 -12.30 -8.69 -11.95
N ILE A 348 -13.41 -9.03 -12.58
CA ILE A 348 -13.44 -9.78 -13.85
C ILE A 348 -13.88 -8.87 -14.97
N VAL A 349 -13.08 -8.72 -16.02
CA VAL A 349 -13.51 -8.09 -17.28
C VAL A 349 -14.09 -9.12 -18.24
N SER A 350 -14.98 -8.67 -19.13
CA SER A 350 -15.62 -9.57 -20.07
C SER A 350 -14.70 -9.97 -21.22
N ASN A 351 -13.88 -9.04 -21.70
CA ASN A 351 -12.94 -9.25 -22.79
C ASN A 351 -11.61 -8.55 -22.53
N ALA A 352 -10.53 -9.09 -23.08
CA ALA A 352 -9.21 -8.47 -23.02
C ALA A 352 -9.17 -7.09 -23.73
N GLU A 353 -10.07 -6.87 -24.69
CA GLU A 353 -10.21 -5.62 -25.41
C GLU A 353 -10.67 -4.47 -24.50
N ASP A 354 -11.42 -4.76 -23.43
CA ASP A 354 -11.94 -3.76 -22.50
C ASP A 354 -10.82 -3.06 -21.69
N VAL A 355 -9.63 -3.70 -21.62
CA VAL A 355 -8.45 -3.20 -20.91
C VAL A 355 -7.23 -3.00 -21.83
N SER A 356 -7.43 -3.07 -23.15
CA SER A 356 -6.37 -2.84 -24.12
C SER A 356 -6.27 -1.37 -24.53
N GLY A 357 -5.04 -0.89 -24.79
CA GLY A 357 -4.81 0.49 -25.23
C GLY A 357 -5.04 1.54 -24.14
N VAL A 358 -5.08 1.14 -22.87
CA VAL A 358 -5.17 2.03 -21.72
C VAL A 358 -3.81 2.13 -21.01
N THR A 359 -3.62 3.18 -20.23
CA THR A 359 -2.43 3.30 -19.39
C THR A 359 -2.55 2.46 -18.13
N CYS A 360 -1.41 2.10 -17.54
CA CYS A 360 -1.38 1.44 -16.23
C CYS A 360 -2.05 2.32 -15.16
N GLY A 361 -1.94 3.65 -15.27
CA GLY A 361 -2.60 4.59 -14.37
C GLY A 361 -4.13 4.53 -14.48
N ASP A 362 -4.68 4.53 -15.70
CA ASP A 362 -6.13 4.42 -15.91
C ASP A 362 -6.66 3.09 -15.39
N LEU A 363 -5.93 2.00 -15.67
CA LEU A 363 -6.32 0.67 -15.20
C LEU A 363 -6.27 0.57 -13.66
N LEU A 364 -5.24 1.14 -13.03
CA LEU A 364 -5.14 1.22 -11.57
C LEU A 364 -6.33 1.97 -10.97
N LEU A 365 -6.70 3.09 -11.56
CA LEU A 365 -7.85 3.87 -11.16
C LEU A 365 -9.15 3.06 -11.23
N TRP A 366 -9.35 2.32 -12.30
CA TRP A 366 -10.53 1.49 -12.51
C TRP A 366 -10.64 0.35 -11.48
N VAL A 367 -9.55 -0.37 -11.21
CA VAL A 367 -9.59 -1.48 -10.25
C VAL A 367 -9.78 -0.98 -8.81
N CYS A 368 -9.16 0.14 -8.43
CA CYS A 368 -9.35 0.75 -7.13
C CYS A 368 -10.78 1.28 -6.95
N MET A 369 -11.35 1.95 -7.96
CA MET A 369 -12.72 2.41 -7.92
C MET A 369 -13.70 1.23 -7.75
N ALA A 370 -13.52 0.16 -8.53
CA ALA A 370 -14.43 -1.00 -8.50
C ALA A 370 -14.34 -1.81 -7.20
N SER A 371 -13.20 -1.77 -6.52
CA SER A 371 -13.00 -2.40 -5.20
C SER A 371 -13.29 -1.47 -4.02
N ALA A 372 -13.66 -0.20 -4.28
CA ALA A 372 -13.84 0.83 -3.26
C ALA A 372 -12.60 1.00 -2.34
N THR A 373 -11.41 0.85 -2.93
CA THR A 373 -10.12 1.17 -2.34
C THR A 373 -9.54 2.41 -3.01
N TRP A 374 -8.43 2.92 -2.51
CA TRP A 374 -7.72 4.00 -3.16
C TRP A 374 -6.22 3.72 -3.26
N PRO A 375 -5.56 4.17 -4.33
CA PRO A 375 -4.13 3.97 -4.50
C PRO A 375 -3.35 5.16 -3.93
N ARG A 376 -2.25 4.88 -3.24
CA ARG A 376 -1.26 5.88 -2.83
C ARG A 376 0.16 5.34 -2.98
N ALA A 377 1.13 6.23 -3.14
CA ALA A 377 2.52 5.88 -2.94
C ALA A 377 2.79 5.92 -1.42
N ASP A 378 3.14 4.79 -0.85
CA ASP A 378 3.46 4.67 0.56
C ASP A 378 4.82 5.31 0.84
N ALA A 379 4.85 6.32 1.73
CA ALA A 379 6.06 7.09 1.98
C ALA A 379 7.14 6.27 2.70
N GLU A 380 6.74 5.33 3.56
CA GLU A 380 7.67 4.56 4.38
C GLU A 380 8.34 3.44 3.58
N THR A 381 7.58 2.74 2.74
CA THR A 381 8.06 1.58 2.00
C THR A 381 8.42 1.86 0.53
N GLY A 382 8.01 3.02 0.01
CA GLY A 382 8.14 3.36 -1.41
C GLY A 382 7.30 2.50 -2.34
N LYS A 383 6.34 1.73 -1.82
CA LYS A 383 5.48 0.84 -2.58
C LYS A 383 4.18 1.53 -3.01
N LEU A 384 3.56 1.00 -4.06
CA LEU A 384 2.17 1.28 -4.35
C LEU A 384 1.30 0.57 -3.30
N ALA A 385 0.60 1.32 -2.46
CA ALA A 385 -0.38 0.79 -1.53
C ALA A 385 -1.78 0.94 -2.11
N VAL A 386 -2.56 -0.15 -2.10
CA VAL A 386 -3.99 -0.18 -2.45
C VAL A 386 -4.76 -0.65 -1.22
N GLU A 387 -5.50 0.26 -0.62
CA GLU A 387 -6.04 0.06 0.72
C GLU A 387 -7.32 0.88 0.96
N PRO A 388 -8.10 0.56 2.00
CA PRO A 388 -9.20 1.41 2.44
C PRO A 388 -8.70 2.70 3.08
N LEU A 389 -9.59 3.66 3.28
CA LEU A 389 -9.29 4.88 4.02
C LEU A 389 -9.07 4.57 5.50
N TRP A 390 -8.12 5.27 6.13
CA TRP A 390 -7.89 5.24 7.57
C TRP A 390 -8.29 6.57 8.22
N ASN A 391 -8.37 6.60 9.55
CA ASN A 391 -8.84 7.75 10.31
C ASN A 391 -7.83 8.25 11.36
N GLN A 392 -6.54 8.04 11.11
CA GLN A 392 -5.46 8.57 11.94
C GLN A 392 -4.89 9.83 11.31
N GLY A 393 -4.47 10.80 12.11
CA GLY A 393 -3.86 12.03 11.64
C GLY A 393 -3.29 12.87 12.78
N ASP A 394 -2.95 14.11 12.48
CA ASP A 394 -2.27 15.05 13.37
C ASP A 394 -3.25 16.04 14.01
N LYS A 395 -2.79 16.72 15.07
CA LYS A 395 -3.48 17.86 15.68
C LYS A 395 -2.75 19.16 15.33
N ILE A 396 -3.36 19.97 14.51
CA ILE A 396 -2.80 21.24 14.05
C ILE A 396 -3.50 22.38 14.81
N THR A 397 -2.82 22.87 15.85
CA THR A 397 -3.31 23.99 16.67
C THR A 397 -3.01 25.33 16.01
N LEU A 398 -3.62 26.41 16.50
CA LEU A 398 -3.36 27.76 15.98
C LEU A 398 -1.89 28.16 16.08
N GLU A 399 -1.16 27.68 17.08
CA GLU A 399 0.28 27.94 17.25
C GLU A 399 1.13 27.32 16.15
N ASN A 400 0.63 26.25 15.52
CA ASN A 400 1.32 25.55 14.44
C ASN A 400 1.00 26.13 13.05
N LEU A 401 0.01 27.02 12.97
CA LEU A 401 -0.40 27.68 11.74
C LEU A 401 0.44 28.97 11.50
N ILE A 402 0.82 29.19 10.25
CA ILE A 402 1.44 30.44 9.80
C ILE A 402 0.35 31.49 9.51
N SER A 403 -0.81 31.04 9.05
CA SER A 403 -1.98 31.86 8.81
C SER A 403 -3.26 31.08 9.13
N TYR A 404 -4.36 31.76 9.40
CA TYR A 404 -5.66 31.12 9.57
C TYR A 404 -6.03 30.29 8.31
N PRO A 405 -6.72 29.15 8.48
CA PRO A 405 -7.16 28.33 7.36
C PRO A 405 -8.04 29.09 6.37
N THR A 406 -7.78 28.88 5.08
CA THR A 406 -8.67 29.38 4.03
C THR A 406 -9.71 28.30 3.74
N MET A 407 -10.99 28.65 3.85
CA MET A 407 -12.10 27.73 3.59
C MET A 407 -12.66 27.96 2.19
N LYS A 408 -12.91 26.87 1.48
CA LYS A 408 -13.55 26.84 0.17
C LYS A 408 -14.66 25.80 0.17
N ALA A 409 -15.85 26.15 -0.30
CA ALA A 409 -16.90 25.18 -0.50
C ALA A 409 -16.51 24.16 -1.59
N ASN A 410 -16.70 22.87 -1.31
CA ASN A 410 -16.49 21.82 -2.28
C ASN A 410 -17.79 21.63 -3.11
N PRO A 411 -17.69 21.36 -4.43
CA PRO A 411 -18.88 21.17 -5.25
C PRO A 411 -19.74 20.00 -4.79
N ASP A 412 -21.06 20.20 -4.78
CA ASP A 412 -22.04 19.13 -4.60
C ASP A 412 -22.40 18.50 -5.92
N VAL A 413 -22.85 17.23 -5.90
CA VAL A 413 -23.36 16.52 -7.06
C VAL A 413 -24.82 16.09 -6.88
N ALA A 414 -25.62 16.20 -7.93
CA ALA A 414 -27.01 15.76 -7.94
C ALA A 414 -27.13 14.25 -8.07
N ALA A 415 -26.25 13.63 -8.86
CA ALA A 415 -26.24 12.19 -9.07
C ALA A 415 -24.90 11.71 -9.63
N ILE A 416 -24.61 10.43 -9.39
CA ILE A 416 -23.57 9.67 -10.08
C ILE A 416 -24.26 8.61 -10.93
N ILE A 417 -23.90 8.54 -12.21
CA ILE A 417 -24.49 7.62 -13.18
C ILE A 417 -23.43 6.60 -13.60
N PHE A 418 -23.62 5.36 -13.22
CA PHE A 418 -22.75 4.25 -13.63
C PHE A 418 -23.31 3.57 -14.87
N THR A 419 -22.44 3.23 -15.81
CA THR A 419 -22.71 2.24 -16.83
C THR A 419 -22.28 0.89 -16.27
N LEU A 420 -23.23 -0.02 -16.01
CA LEU A 420 -22.92 -1.37 -15.59
C LEU A 420 -22.51 -2.19 -16.82
N ASN A 421 -21.32 -2.78 -16.75
CA ASN A 421 -20.82 -3.66 -17.83
C ASN A 421 -21.39 -5.08 -17.65
N ASP A 422 -22.73 -5.18 -17.56
CA ASP A 422 -23.53 -6.39 -17.38
C ASP A 422 -23.92 -7.07 -18.70
N GLY A 423 -23.38 -6.60 -19.82
CA GLY A 423 -23.71 -7.05 -21.18
C GLY A 423 -24.93 -6.32 -21.80
N ASN A 424 -25.60 -5.44 -21.04
CA ASN A 424 -26.73 -4.62 -21.52
C ASN A 424 -26.47 -3.12 -21.39
N ASP A 425 -25.30 -2.71 -20.89
CA ASP A 425 -24.92 -1.31 -20.61
C ASP A 425 -25.97 -0.58 -19.75
N THR A 426 -26.50 -1.27 -18.74
CA THR A 426 -27.53 -0.76 -17.88
C THR A 426 -27.06 0.50 -17.15
N LYS A 427 -27.84 1.59 -17.27
CA LYS A 427 -27.55 2.81 -16.52
C LYS A 427 -28.11 2.70 -15.09
N TYR A 428 -27.24 2.82 -14.10
CA TYR A 428 -27.59 2.86 -12.69
C TYR A 428 -27.33 4.25 -12.12
N VAL A 429 -28.39 4.91 -11.67
CA VAL A 429 -28.33 6.28 -11.16
C VAL A 429 -28.36 6.26 -9.63
N ILE A 430 -27.37 6.85 -9.01
CA ILE A 430 -27.27 7.01 -7.56
C ILE A 430 -27.46 8.47 -7.24
N SER A 431 -28.40 8.80 -6.35
CA SER A 431 -28.63 10.16 -5.90
C SER A 431 -27.38 10.72 -5.22
N GLY A 432 -27.05 11.94 -5.55
CA GLY A 432 -25.94 12.68 -4.94
C GLY A 432 -26.28 13.23 -3.57
N ASN A 433 -25.36 14.00 -3.02
CA ASN A 433 -25.47 14.61 -1.69
C ASN A 433 -26.24 15.95 -1.69
N SER A 434 -26.64 16.46 -2.83
CA SER A 434 -27.41 17.69 -2.95
C SER A 434 -28.50 17.60 -4.02
N THR A 435 -29.74 17.93 -3.61
CA THR A 435 -30.88 18.05 -4.54
C THR A 435 -30.92 19.40 -5.26
N SER A 436 -30.13 20.38 -4.81
CA SER A 436 -30.04 21.72 -5.41
C SER A 436 -28.95 21.83 -6.48
N SER A 437 -28.01 20.88 -6.53
CA SER A 437 -27.00 20.81 -7.58
C SER A 437 -27.59 20.30 -8.90
N SER A 438 -27.11 20.82 -10.00
CA SER A 438 -27.39 20.28 -11.35
C SER A 438 -26.24 19.42 -11.88
N GLU A 439 -25.14 19.30 -11.14
CA GLU A 439 -23.95 18.59 -11.56
C GLU A 439 -24.16 17.07 -11.41
N THR A 440 -23.85 16.33 -12.48
CA THR A 440 -23.85 14.87 -12.47
C THR A 440 -22.49 14.35 -12.89
N LYS A 441 -22.06 13.22 -12.31
CA LYS A 441 -20.86 12.51 -12.75
C LYS A 441 -21.26 11.22 -13.45
N SER A 442 -20.66 10.95 -14.61
CA SER A 442 -20.84 9.68 -15.31
C SER A 442 -19.57 8.84 -15.18
N VAL A 443 -19.76 7.59 -14.85
CA VAL A 443 -18.68 6.61 -14.66
C VAL A 443 -18.92 5.45 -15.61
N ASP A 444 -17.91 5.17 -16.42
CA ASP A 444 -17.81 3.98 -17.25
C ASP A 444 -16.52 3.24 -16.85
N ASN A 445 -16.70 2.06 -16.24
CA ASN A 445 -15.59 1.28 -15.69
C ASN A 445 -15.86 -0.20 -15.98
N PRO A 446 -15.01 -0.88 -16.78
CA PRO A 446 -15.26 -2.25 -17.24
C PRO A 446 -15.35 -3.28 -16.11
N PHE A 447 -14.88 -2.96 -14.91
CA PHE A 447 -14.94 -3.84 -13.72
C PHE A 447 -16.24 -3.67 -12.95
N ILE A 448 -17.01 -2.60 -13.15
CA ILE A 448 -18.27 -2.37 -12.43
C ILE A 448 -19.41 -3.01 -13.22
N LYS A 449 -19.83 -4.19 -12.78
CA LYS A 449 -20.86 -5.01 -13.41
C LYS A 449 -22.16 -5.08 -12.61
N THR A 450 -22.07 -4.83 -11.30
CA THR A 450 -23.20 -4.97 -10.38
C THR A 450 -23.55 -3.64 -9.72
N LYS A 451 -24.78 -3.55 -9.23
CA LYS A 451 -25.24 -2.37 -8.47
C LYS A 451 -24.47 -2.18 -7.18
N GLU A 452 -24.06 -3.27 -6.54
CA GLU A 452 -23.31 -3.28 -5.30
C GLU A 452 -21.94 -2.64 -5.49
N GLN A 453 -21.23 -3.02 -6.56
CA GLN A 453 -19.96 -2.39 -6.92
C GLN A 453 -20.13 -0.90 -7.22
N ALA A 454 -21.17 -0.54 -7.98
CA ALA A 454 -21.47 0.85 -8.29
C ALA A 454 -21.79 1.66 -7.02
N LEU A 455 -22.55 1.07 -6.08
CA LEU A 455 -22.86 1.70 -4.80
C LEU A 455 -21.59 1.89 -3.94
N ALA A 456 -20.73 0.91 -3.82
CA ALA A 456 -19.48 1.02 -3.07
C ALA A 456 -18.59 2.13 -3.64
N ALA A 457 -18.39 2.16 -4.95
CA ALA A 457 -17.67 3.22 -5.64
C ALA A 457 -18.31 4.59 -5.44
N ALA A 458 -19.63 4.69 -5.59
CA ALA A 458 -20.34 5.96 -5.42
C ALA A 458 -20.15 6.57 -4.05
N ARG A 459 -20.01 5.77 -3.01
CA ARG A 459 -19.81 6.29 -1.65
C ARG A 459 -18.45 6.85 -1.41
N LEU A 460 -17.42 6.15 -1.88
CA LEU A 460 -16.09 6.70 -1.88
C LEU A 460 -16.08 8.06 -2.60
N MET A 461 -16.76 8.14 -3.74
CA MET A 461 -16.89 9.39 -4.50
C MET A 461 -17.70 10.44 -3.74
N LEU A 462 -18.87 10.08 -3.19
CA LEU A 462 -19.76 11.02 -2.49
C LEU A 462 -19.13 11.55 -1.20
N SER A 463 -18.22 10.79 -0.56
CA SER A 463 -17.48 11.29 0.60
C SER A 463 -16.53 12.46 0.27
N THR A 464 -16.24 12.69 -1.03
CA THR A 464 -15.36 13.77 -1.49
C THR A 464 -16.13 14.98 -2.01
N PHE A 465 -17.44 14.88 -2.24
CA PHE A 465 -18.29 15.96 -2.71
C PHE A 465 -19.02 16.65 -1.56
N GLY A 466 -19.32 17.94 -1.74
CA GLY A 466 -19.91 18.75 -0.70
C GLY A 466 -18.95 19.08 0.44
N GLY A 467 -19.49 19.63 1.52
CA GLY A 467 -18.70 20.07 2.66
C GLY A 467 -17.73 21.20 2.35
N ASN A 468 -16.67 21.31 3.12
CA ASN A 468 -15.67 22.35 3.00
C ASN A 468 -14.29 21.76 2.71
N GLN A 469 -13.53 22.48 1.92
CA GLN A 469 -12.11 22.25 1.71
C GLN A 469 -11.33 23.32 2.47
N TYR A 470 -10.30 22.90 3.20
CA TYR A 470 -9.44 23.80 3.95
C TYR A 470 -8.04 23.82 3.35
N GLU A 471 -7.55 24.99 3.03
CA GLU A 471 -6.14 25.20 2.69
C GLU A 471 -5.46 25.81 3.91
N ILE A 472 -4.45 25.13 4.43
CA ILE A 472 -3.69 25.56 5.60
C ILE A 472 -2.23 25.79 5.25
N SER A 473 -1.65 26.84 5.81
CA SER A 473 -0.21 27.08 5.83
C SER A 473 0.28 26.85 7.25
N ASN A 474 1.16 25.89 7.44
CA ASN A 474 1.58 25.46 8.77
C ASN A 474 3.10 25.23 8.85
N CYS A 475 3.56 24.90 10.02
CA CYS A 475 4.97 24.59 10.24
C CYS A 475 5.45 23.33 9.50
N GLY A 476 4.56 22.44 9.04
CA GLY A 476 4.88 21.18 8.39
C GLY A 476 5.35 20.08 9.35
N ASN A 477 4.81 18.90 9.16
CA ASN A 477 5.23 17.69 9.88
C ASN A 477 5.62 16.62 8.84
N PRO A 478 6.90 16.25 8.74
CA PRO A 478 7.36 15.21 7.81
C PRO A 478 6.72 13.83 8.01
N ALA A 479 6.16 13.57 9.21
CA ALA A 479 5.47 12.32 9.51
C ALA A 479 4.01 12.27 9.04
N SER A 480 3.46 13.38 8.53
CA SER A 480 2.10 13.43 8.00
C SER A 480 2.04 12.88 6.57
N GLU A 481 0.93 12.22 6.23
CA GLU A 481 0.71 11.59 4.93
C GLU A 481 -0.60 12.07 4.30
N VAL A 482 -0.68 11.96 2.96
CA VAL A 482 -1.96 12.08 2.25
C VAL A 482 -2.85 10.91 2.66
N GLY A 483 -4.10 11.19 2.98
CA GLY A 483 -5.04 10.23 3.56
C GLY A 483 -5.26 10.40 5.07
N ASP A 484 -4.36 11.07 5.79
CA ASP A 484 -4.53 11.38 7.21
C ASP A 484 -5.77 12.22 7.48
N VAL A 485 -6.44 11.96 8.59
CA VAL A 485 -7.54 12.78 9.10
C VAL A 485 -7.02 13.66 10.23
N ASP A 486 -6.75 14.92 9.89
CA ASP A 486 -6.21 15.89 10.83
C ASP A 486 -7.33 16.60 11.60
N THR A 487 -7.06 16.91 12.86
CA THR A 487 -7.86 17.85 13.62
C THR A 487 -7.21 19.24 13.47
N ILE A 488 -7.92 20.16 12.82
CA ILE A 488 -7.43 21.54 12.58
C ILE A 488 -8.25 22.53 13.38
N TRP A 489 -7.58 23.49 14.02
CA TRP A 489 -8.21 24.61 14.68
C TRP A 489 -8.46 25.73 13.67
N LEU A 490 -9.72 26.11 13.52
CA LEU A 490 -10.14 27.17 12.59
C LEU A 490 -10.03 28.56 13.26
N ASP A 491 -10.29 28.60 14.55
CA ASP A 491 -10.15 29.78 15.43
C ASP A 491 -9.94 29.32 16.88
N GLU A 492 -9.95 30.25 17.84
CA GLU A 492 -9.72 29.98 19.27
C GLU A 492 -10.77 29.02 19.91
N SER A 493 -11.92 28.88 19.28
CA SER A 493 -13.07 28.14 19.83
C SER A 493 -13.54 26.99 18.99
N ASN A 494 -13.13 26.93 17.71
CA ASN A 494 -13.65 25.98 16.75
C ASN A 494 -12.53 25.14 16.15
N ALA A 495 -12.67 23.83 16.26
CA ALA A 495 -11.85 22.86 15.55
C ALA A 495 -12.73 21.98 14.66
N THR A 496 -12.17 21.47 13.59
CA THR A 496 -12.82 20.51 12.69
C THR A 496 -11.84 19.41 12.30
N THR A 497 -12.37 18.29 11.87
CA THR A 497 -11.58 17.19 11.32
C THR A 497 -11.72 17.18 9.80
N ALA A 498 -10.60 16.97 9.12
CA ALA A 498 -10.59 16.94 7.67
C ALA A 498 -9.47 16.04 7.15
N ARG A 499 -9.74 15.35 6.04
CA ARG A 499 -8.79 14.42 5.41
C ARG A 499 -7.82 15.18 4.53
N ARG A 500 -6.54 14.89 4.70
CA ARG A 500 -5.46 15.48 3.89
C ARG A 500 -5.47 14.86 2.50
N ILE A 501 -5.65 15.70 1.49
CA ILE A 501 -5.62 15.30 0.07
C ILE A 501 -4.40 15.86 -0.68
N GLN A 502 -3.71 16.83 -0.08
CA GLN A 502 -2.44 17.35 -0.61
C GLN A 502 -1.54 17.82 0.53
N GLN A 503 -0.25 17.62 0.34
CA GLN A 503 0.80 18.15 1.20
C GLN A 503 1.96 18.65 0.36
N ASP A 504 2.36 19.90 0.55
CA ASP A 504 3.51 20.53 -0.06
C ASP A 504 4.53 20.86 1.04
N LEU A 505 5.77 20.39 0.88
CA LEU A 505 6.88 20.70 1.77
C LEU A 505 8.02 21.32 0.95
N SER A 506 8.58 22.43 1.41
CA SER A 506 9.73 23.07 0.78
C SER A 506 10.83 23.33 1.80
N PHE A 507 12.03 22.86 1.49
CA PHE A 507 13.21 23.00 2.32
C PHE A 507 14.26 23.81 1.55
N SER A 508 14.82 24.80 2.20
CA SER A 508 15.89 25.62 1.64
C SER A 508 16.80 26.11 2.76
N SER A 509 18.11 26.02 2.56
CA SER A 509 19.11 26.54 3.48
C SER A 509 18.94 26.09 4.94
N GLY A 510 18.57 24.82 5.17
CA GLY A 510 18.40 24.26 6.51
C GLY A 510 17.05 24.57 7.17
N VAL A 511 16.11 25.18 6.45
CA VAL A 511 14.81 25.58 6.98
C VAL A 511 13.69 25.00 6.13
N LEU A 512 12.67 24.46 6.78
CA LEU A 512 11.39 24.13 6.14
C LEU A 512 10.64 25.45 5.92
N SER A 513 10.61 25.92 4.68
CA SER A 513 10.28 27.30 4.35
C SER A 513 8.83 27.53 3.92
N ASN A 514 8.19 26.50 3.37
CA ASN A 514 6.81 26.56 2.93
C ASN A 514 6.15 25.19 3.12
N CYS A 515 5.08 25.15 3.91
CA CYS A 515 4.32 23.94 4.16
C CYS A 515 2.85 24.26 4.01
N THR A 516 2.27 23.77 2.92
CA THR A 516 0.84 23.91 2.69
C THR A 516 0.19 22.53 2.66
N SER A 517 -1.02 22.46 3.16
CA SER A 517 -1.84 21.26 3.08
C SER A 517 -3.24 21.62 2.64
N VAL A 518 -3.82 20.78 1.80
CA VAL A 518 -5.23 20.86 1.43
C VAL A 518 -5.95 19.71 2.09
N LEU A 519 -6.99 20.03 2.85
CA LEU A 519 -7.77 19.07 3.61
C LEU A 519 -9.23 19.17 3.18
N LEU A 520 -9.88 18.02 3.04
CA LEU A 520 -11.27 17.89 2.67
C LEU A 520 -12.06 17.49 3.92
N GLN A 521 -13.03 18.30 4.32
CA GLN A 521 -13.94 17.95 5.39
C GLN A 521 -14.70 16.69 4.98
N ALA A 522 -14.63 15.68 5.80
CA ALA A 522 -15.35 14.44 5.58
C ALA A 522 -16.62 14.42 6.42
N ASP A 523 -17.72 14.01 5.82
CA ASP A 523 -18.99 13.80 6.53
C ASP A 523 -19.10 12.37 7.08
N GLY A 524 -19.77 12.21 8.21
CA GLY A 524 -20.21 10.92 8.75
C GLY A 524 -19.13 10.04 9.37
N ALA A 525 -19.17 8.76 9.06
CA ALA A 525 -18.37 7.71 9.69
C ALA A 525 -16.85 7.80 9.49
N PHE A 526 -16.38 8.65 8.59
CA PHE A 526 -14.96 8.83 8.29
C PHE A 526 -14.25 9.87 9.18
N LEU A 527 -14.93 10.41 10.18
CA LEU A 527 -14.38 11.45 11.06
C LEU A 527 -13.66 10.92 12.31
N PHE A 528 -13.68 9.62 12.55
CA PHE A 528 -13.12 9.03 13.76
C PHE A 528 -11.69 8.54 13.53
N GLN A 529 -10.80 8.79 14.51
CA GLN A 529 -9.39 8.43 14.46
C GLN A 529 -9.13 6.92 14.58
N ASN A 530 -10.08 6.19 15.18
CA ASN A 530 -9.93 4.77 15.44
C ASN A 530 -11.13 3.99 14.91
N ARG A 531 -10.87 2.77 14.47
CA ARG A 531 -11.89 1.84 13.95
C ARG A 531 -11.58 0.42 14.40
N GLU A 532 -12.61 -0.34 14.74
CA GLU A 532 -12.51 -1.77 14.97
C GLU A 532 -13.72 -2.49 14.37
N ILE A 533 -13.49 -3.65 13.76
CA ILE A 533 -14.53 -4.52 13.20
C ILE A 533 -14.54 -5.82 13.98
N ILE A 534 -15.69 -6.16 14.54
CA ILE A 534 -15.89 -7.35 15.34
C ILE A 534 -16.79 -8.31 14.57
N THR A 535 -16.25 -9.48 14.20
CA THR A 535 -16.94 -10.53 13.41
C THR A 535 -17.26 -11.77 14.24
N SER A 536 -16.89 -11.80 15.52
CA SER A 536 -17.15 -12.92 16.43
C SER A 536 -17.71 -12.42 17.75
N SER A 537 -18.63 -13.19 18.32
CA SER A 537 -19.21 -12.87 19.64
C SER A 537 -18.15 -12.95 20.74
N GLY A 538 -18.24 -12.03 21.70
CA GLY A 538 -17.28 -11.89 22.79
C GLY A 538 -17.54 -10.66 23.65
N THR A 539 -16.51 -10.06 24.19
CA THR A 539 -16.58 -8.79 24.93
C THR A 539 -15.62 -7.79 24.31
N TRP A 540 -16.05 -6.53 24.26
CA TRP A 540 -15.22 -5.40 23.85
C TRP A 540 -15.11 -4.41 25.02
N THR A 541 -13.93 -3.87 25.23
CA THR A 541 -13.65 -2.89 26.28
C THR A 541 -13.31 -1.55 25.64
N ALA A 542 -14.04 -0.51 26.03
CA ALA A 542 -13.76 0.85 25.56
C ALA A 542 -12.34 1.27 25.93
N PRO A 543 -11.53 1.80 25.00
CA PRO A 543 -10.21 2.33 25.33
C PRO A 543 -10.28 3.48 26.32
N ASP A 544 -9.17 3.72 27.01
CA ASP A 544 -9.07 4.84 27.94
C ASP A 544 -9.22 6.18 27.20
N GLY A 545 -9.93 7.13 27.80
CA GLY A 545 -10.19 8.44 27.21
C GLY A 545 -11.34 8.50 26.19
N VAL A 546 -11.98 7.37 25.85
CA VAL A 546 -13.11 7.36 24.90
C VAL A 546 -14.42 7.66 25.61
N LEU A 547 -15.09 8.74 25.22
CA LEU A 547 -16.39 9.19 25.78
C LEU A 547 -17.55 9.04 24.79
N LYS A 548 -17.25 8.95 23.50
CA LYS A 548 -18.23 8.75 22.42
C LYS A 548 -17.78 7.67 21.46
N LEU A 549 -18.72 6.86 21.05
CA LEU A 549 -18.51 5.73 20.15
C LEU A 549 -19.61 5.74 19.09
N ARG A 550 -19.24 5.76 17.82
CA ARG A 550 -20.19 5.42 16.75
C ARG A 550 -20.18 3.92 16.56
N ALA A 551 -21.30 3.28 16.81
CA ALA A 551 -21.49 1.86 16.64
C ALA A 551 -22.42 1.58 15.47
N ILE A 552 -22.00 0.63 14.60
CA ILE A 552 -22.80 0.14 13.48
C ILE A 552 -22.94 -1.37 13.67
N LEU A 553 -24.16 -1.85 13.74
CA LEU A 553 -24.51 -3.24 13.96
C LEU A 553 -25.19 -3.78 12.71
N VAL A 554 -24.68 -4.86 12.15
CA VAL A 554 -25.24 -5.54 10.98
C VAL A 554 -25.73 -6.91 11.40
N ASN A 555 -27.01 -7.20 11.17
CA ASN A 555 -27.60 -8.53 11.43
C ASN A 555 -27.08 -9.56 10.41
N GLY A 556 -27.21 -10.84 10.73
CA GLY A 556 -27.10 -11.90 9.73
C GLY A 556 -28.22 -11.82 8.69
N GLY A 557 -27.90 -12.15 7.44
CA GLY A 557 -28.90 -12.27 6.37
C GLY A 557 -29.74 -13.54 6.51
N SER A 558 -30.98 -13.54 5.98
CA SER A 558 -31.82 -14.73 5.95
C SER A 558 -31.38 -15.72 4.87
N GLY A 559 -31.62 -17.00 5.08
CA GLY A 559 -31.39 -18.03 4.07
C GLY A 559 -32.39 -17.95 2.92
N GLY A 560 -32.00 -18.36 1.73
CA GLY A 560 -32.89 -18.49 0.58
C GLY A 560 -33.89 -19.63 0.74
N GLY A 561 -35.08 -19.47 0.15
CA GLY A 561 -36.11 -20.48 0.14
C GLY A 561 -35.75 -21.70 -0.71
N THR A 562 -36.30 -22.87 -0.37
CA THR A 562 -36.16 -24.09 -1.17
C THR A 562 -37.01 -23.99 -2.46
N GLY A 563 -36.46 -24.43 -3.57
CA GLY A 563 -37.24 -24.60 -4.80
C GLY A 563 -38.33 -25.67 -4.65
N SER A 564 -39.41 -25.52 -5.39
CA SER A 564 -40.47 -26.54 -5.38
C SER A 564 -40.13 -27.74 -6.26
N ASP A 565 -40.63 -28.89 -5.91
CA ASP A 565 -40.50 -30.10 -6.71
C ASP A 565 -41.13 -29.93 -8.11
N GLY A 566 -40.55 -30.55 -9.09
CA GLY A 566 -41.18 -30.70 -10.40
C GLY A 566 -42.34 -31.72 -10.35
N SER A 567 -43.21 -31.64 -11.31
CA SER A 567 -44.32 -32.59 -11.51
C SER A 567 -44.23 -33.22 -12.90
N TRP A 568 -45.18 -34.11 -13.19
CA TRP A 568 -45.32 -34.67 -14.54
C TRP A 568 -45.81 -33.63 -15.56
N ASP A 569 -46.45 -32.56 -15.10
CA ASP A 569 -47.06 -31.56 -15.96
C ASP A 569 -46.27 -30.25 -16.04
N GLU A 570 -45.55 -29.89 -14.95
CA GLU A 570 -44.83 -28.62 -14.84
C GLU A 570 -43.47 -28.81 -14.12
N ALA A 571 -42.49 -27.96 -14.45
CA ALA A 571 -41.27 -27.81 -13.68
C ALA A 571 -41.58 -27.13 -12.34
N GLY A 572 -40.79 -27.41 -11.33
CA GLY A 572 -40.82 -26.68 -10.06
C GLY A 572 -40.40 -25.24 -10.24
N THR A 573 -40.83 -24.39 -9.33
CA THR A 573 -40.44 -22.98 -9.28
C THR A 573 -39.21 -22.80 -8.39
N ASP A 574 -38.34 -21.88 -8.74
CA ASP A 574 -37.21 -21.51 -7.92
C ASP A 574 -37.67 -20.96 -6.56
N GLY A 575 -36.89 -21.22 -5.54
CA GLY A 575 -37.06 -20.63 -4.21
C GLY A 575 -36.76 -19.13 -4.25
N THR A 576 -37.35 -18.43 -3.30
CA THR A 576 -37.08 -16.97 -3.17
C THR A 576 -35.72 -16.72 -2.55
N ASP A 577 -35.00 -15.68 -3.02
CA ASP A 577 -33.81 -15.22 -2.38
C ASP A 577 -34.08 -14.73 -0.95
N GLY A 578 -33.12 -14.97 -0.06
CA GLY A 578 -33.14 -14.45 1.29
C GLY A 578 -32.90 -12.94 1.32
N GLN A 579 -33.38 -12.30 2.37
CA GLN A 579 -33.20 -10.87 2.60
C GLN A 579 -31.87 -10.59 3.32
N GLY A 580 -31.26 -9.48 3.02
CA GLY A 580 -30.09 -8.98 3.76
C GLY A 580 -30.42 -8.60 5.20
N GLY A 581 -29.44 -8.61 6.07
CA GLY A 581 -29.57 -8.26 7.47
C GLY A 581 -29.88 -6.77 7.68
N LEU A 582 -30.65 -6.46 8.73
CA LEU A 582 -30.88 -5.07 9.14
C LEU A 582 -29.60 -4.42 9.67
N VAL A 583 -29.44 -3.12 9.44
CA VAL A 583 -28.32 -2.32 9.96
C VAL A 583 -28.84 -1.26 10.91
N TRP A 584 -28.20 -1.14 12.07
CA TRP A 584 -28.43 -0.06 13.04
C TRP A 584 -27.13 0.74 13.20
N ALA A 585 -27.20 2.07 13.22
CA ALA A 585 -26.05 2.93 13.35
C ALA A 585 -26.36 4.17 14.20
N GLU A 586 -25.63 4.33 15.32
CA GLU A 586 -25.74 5.50 16.19
C GLU A 586 -24.41 5.89 16.82
N THR A 587 -24.32 7.16 17.22
CA THR A 587 -23.26 7.64 18.11
C THR A 587 -23.76 7.59 19.55
N ILE A 588 -23.13 6.76 20.37
CA ILE A 588 -23.48 6.52 21.77
C ILE A 588 -22.45 7.15 22.70
N THR A 589 -22.93 7.62 23.86
CA THR A 589 -22.06 8.08 24.96
C THR A 589 -21.67 6.87 25.81
N ILE A 590 -20.40 6.71 26.09
CA ILE A 590 -19.84 5.62 26.86
C ILE A 590 -18.90 6.14 27.95
N ASN A 591 -18.50 5.27 28.87
CA ASN A 591 -17.43 5.58 29.81
C ASN A 591 -16.13 4.91 29.40
N PRO A 592 -14.96 5.53 29.67
CA PRO A 592 -13.68 4.89 29.49
C PRO A 592 -13.62 3.54 30.24
N ASN A 593 -13.00 2.54 29.63
CA ASN A 593 -12.88 1.18 30.16
C ASN A 593 -14.23 0.44 30.38
N GLN A 594 -15.34 0.95 29.85
CA GLN A 594 -16.64 0.26 29.87
C GLN A 594 -16.58 -1.01 29.02
N VAL A 595 -17.07 -2.13 29.59
CA VAL A 595 -17.12 -3.42 28.91
C VAL A 595 -18.50 -3.63 28.30
N PHE A 596 -18.51 -3.99 27.00
CA PHE A 596 -19.72 -4.33 26.24
C PHE A 596 -19.70 -5.81 25.86
N ASN A 597 -20.82 -6.48 26.02
CA ASN A 597 -21.04 -7.82 25.47
C ASN A 597 -21.39 -7.69 23.98
N VAL A 598 -20.75 -8.46 23.11
CA VAL A 598 -20.97 -8.45 21.67
C VAL A 598 -21.55 -9.79 21.25
N GLU A 599 -22.70 -9.77 20.61
CA GLU A 599 -23.34 -10.94 20.01
C GLU A 599 -23.44 -10.71 18.50
N ILE A 600 -22.78 -11.53 17.70
CA ILE A 600 -22.85 -11.45 16.24
C ILE A 600 -23.95 -12.38 15.73
N GLY A 601 -24.88 -11.81 14.98
CA GLY A 601 -25.97 -12.56 14.34
C GLY A 601 -25.44 -13.50 13.27
N ARG A 602 -25.77 -14.78 13.35
CA ARG A 602 -25.41 -15.78 12.30
C ARG A 602 -26.33 -15.61 11.10
N GLY A 603 -25.84 -15.95 9.92
CA GLY A 603 -26.70 -16.11 8.77
C GLY A 603 -27.78 -17.19 9.00
N GLY A 604 -28.97 -16.95 8.48
CA GLY A 604 -30.09 -17.91 8.57
C GLY A 604 -29.78 -19.16 7.72
N ALA A 605 -30.19 -20.34 8.21
CA ALA A 605 -30.23 -21.55 7.40
C ALA A 605 -31.25 -21.40 6.25
N PRO A 606 -31.22 -22.25 5.21
CA PRO A 606 -32.22 -22.18 4.14
C PRO A 606 -33.67 -22.05 4.66
N GLY A 607 -34.36 -21.00 4.23
CA GLY A 607 -35.73 -20.67 4.67
C GLY A 607 -35.84 -20.05 6.08
N GLU A 608 -34.74 -19.83 6.78
CA GLU A 608 -34.77 -19.24 8.12
C GLU A 608 -34.27 -17.78 8.11
N SER A 609 -34.75 -16.99 9.07
CA SER A 609 -34.27 -15.61 9.28
C SER A 609 -32.82 -15.59 9.83
N GLY A 610 -32.06 -14.57 9.48
CA GLY A 610 -30.74 -14.31 10.07
C GLY A 610 -30.81 -13.93 11.55
N GLY A 611 -29.75 -14.17 12.27
CA GLY A 611 -29.61 -13.86 13.69
C GLY A 611 -29.41 -12.35 13.92
N ILE A 612 -29.74 -11.90 15.13
CA ILE A 612 -29.67 -10.50 15.56
C ILE A 612 -28.27 -10.22 16.11
N THR A 613 -27.62 -9.15 15.63
CA THR A 613 -26.37 -8.62 16.18
C THR A 613 -26.69 -7.63 17.29
N LYS A 614 -25.95 -7.73 18.42
CA LYS A 614 -26.07 -6.85 19.57
C LYS A 614 -24.71 -6.34 20.05
N PHE A 615 -24.74 -5.13 20.60
CA PHE A 615 -23.60 -4.49 21.26
C PHE A 615 -24.07 -3.90 22.59
N GLY A 616 -23.80 -4.58 23.69
CA GLY A 616 -24.36 -4.24 25.01
C GLY A 616 -25.90 -4.31 25.02
N SER A 617 -26.54 -3.17 25.25
CA SER A 617 -28.00 -3.03 25.20
C SER A 617 -28.54 -2.66 23.83
N TYR A 618 -27.68 -2.35 22.86
CA TYR A 618 -28.08 -1.96 21.51
C TYR A 618 -28.26 -3.17 20.62
N SER A 619 -29.21 -3.11 19.72
CA SER A 619 -29.62 -4.24 18.88
C SER A 619 -29.93 -3.77 17.46
N ALA A 620 -29.41 -4.44 16.45
CA ALA A 620 -29.76 -4.16 15.07
C ALA A 620 -31.23 -4.48 14.71
N ALA A 621 -31.98 -5.16 15.61
CA ALA A 621 -33.43 -5.39 15.46
C ALA A 621 -34.27 -4.19 15.87
N ASP A 622 -33.74 -3.27 16.69
CA ASP A 622 -34.46 -2.13 17.24
C ASP A 622 -34.62 -1.00 16.21
N GLY A 623 -34.96 -1.31 14.98
CA GLY A 623 -35.12 -0.45 13.80
C GLY A 623 -35.83 0.91 13.96
N GLN A 624 -35.90 1.47 15.18
CA GLN A 624 -36.54 2.76 15.46
C GLN A 624 -35.65 3.98 15.20
N ASN A 625 -34.34 3.81 14.99
CA ASN A 625 -33.39 4.91 14.77
C ASN A 625 -32.80 4.89 13.37
N PHE A 626 -33.50 4.30 12.42
CA PHE A 626 -33.12 4.34 11.02
C PHE A 626 -33.51 5.67 10.39
N ASP A 627 -32.58 6.26 9.61
CA ASP A 627 -32.93 7.26 8.60
C ASP A 627 -34.01 6.62 7.68
N PRO A 628 -35.17 7.23 7.49
CA PRO A 628 -36.25 6.68 6.67
C PRO A 628 -35.87 6.45 5.19
N ASN A 629 -34.70 6.92 4.77
CA ASN A 629 -34.11 6.60 3.46
C ASN A 629 -33.42 5.20 3.43
N TYR A 630 -33.38 4.48 4.53
CA TYR A 630 -32.69 3.21 4.72
C TYR A 630 -33.63 2.06 5.01
N THR A 631 -34.70 1.91 4.26
CA THR A 631 -35.55 0.74 4.31
C THR A 631 -34.95 -0.38 3.48
N ASP A 632 -34.99 -1.58 4.01
CA ASP A 632 -34.63 -2.88 3.41
C ASP A 632 -33.24 -2.95 2.72
N ILE A 633 -32.30 -3.62 3.38
CA ILE A 633 -31.10 -4.09 2.75
C ILE A 633 -31.47 -5.32 1.93
N ALA A 634 -31.64 -5.13 0.62
CA ALA A 634 -31.60 -6.24 -0.32
C ALA A 634 -30.21 -6.89 -0.27
N SER A 635 -30.09 -8.16 -0.66
CA SER A 635 -28.79 -8.84 -0.72
C SER A 635 -27.79 -7.99 -1.50
N GLY A 636 -26.63 -7.72 -0.92
CA GLY A 636 -25.61 -6.84 -1.49
C GLY A 636 -25.65 -5.37 -1.09
N ASP A 637 -26.76 -4.87 -0.51
CA ASP A 637 -26.94 -3.44 -0.19
C ASP A 637 -26.42 -3.05 1.21
N ALA A 638 -26.13 -4.01 2.09
CA ALA A 638 -25.72 -3.78 3.48
C ALA A 638 -24.55 -2.83 3.66
N PHE A 639 -23.72 -2.77 2.62
CA PHE A 639 -22.53 -1.94 2.59
C PHE A 639 -22.71 -0.52 2.40
N ALA A 640 -23.70 -0.36 1.73
CA ALA A 640 -23.88 0.70 0.83
C ALA A 640 -24.25 2.00 1.52
N ARG A 641 -24.69 2.02 2.75
CA ARG A 641 -25.49 3.16 3.23
C ARG A 641 -24.75 4.22 4.04
N ASP A 642 -23.61 3.88 4.68
CA ASP A 642 -22.87 4.84 5.50
C ASP A 642 -21.43 5.06 5.06
N GLY A 643 -21.04 4.63 3.85
CA GLY A 643 -19.64 4.67 3.41
C GLY A 643 -18.73 3.74 4.23
N VAL A 644 -19.32 2.81 4.99
CA VAL A 644 -18.60 1.91 5.88
C VAL A 644 -18.24 0.66 5.13
N GLN A 645 -16.96 0.35 5.09
CA GLN A 645 -16.48 -0.92 4.56
C GLN A 645 -16.70 -2.03 5.57
N LEU A 646 -17.37 -3.08 5.16
CA LEU A 646 -17.56 -4.30 5.93
C LEU A 646 -16.38 -5.26 5.77
N PRO A 647 -16.19 -6.24 6.66
CA PRO A 647 -15.05 -7.14 6.62
C PRO A 647 -14.99 -8.01 5.36
N THR A 648 -16.13 -8.34 4.77
CA THR A 648 -16.24 -9.08 3.50
C THR A 648 -17.43 -8.57 2.70
N ALA A 649 -17.40 -8.72 1.38
CA ALA A 649 -18.46 -8.32 0.48
C ALA A 649 -19.81 -8.97 0.77
N ASN A 650 -19.86 -10.07 1.51
CA ASN A 650 -21.07 -10.85 1.80
C ASN A 650 -21.58 -10.71 3.24
N THR A 651 -20.99 -9.84 4.06
CA THR A 651 -21.41 -9.71 5.47
C THR A 651 -22.86 -9.26 5.55
N GLY A 652 -23.72 -10.04 6.18
CA GLY A 652 -25.15 -9.78 6.32
C GLY A 652 -25.99 -10.07 5.09
N ASP A 653 -25.44 -10.57 4.00
CA ASP A 653 -26.19 -10.88 2.78
C ASP A 653 -27.19 -12.02 2.96
N GLY A 654 -28.31 -11.94 2.23
CA GLY A 654 -29.27 -13.05 2.13
C GLY A 654 -28.75 -14.18 1.26
N GLY A 655 -29.13 -15.40 1.55
CA GLY A 655 -28.82 -16.58 0.74
C GLY A 655 -29.66 -16.65 -0.54
N LYS A 656 -29.12 -17.22 -1.61
CA LYS A 656 -29.85 -17.44 -2.86
C LYS A 656 -30.94 -18.55 -2.68
N GLY A 657 -32.06 -18.40 -3.38
CA GLY A 657 -33.06 -19.43 -3.47
C GLY A 657 -32.54 -20.66 -4.24
N GLY A 658 -33.04 -21.84 -3.87
CA GLY A 658 -32.76 -23.10 -4.54
C GLY A 658 -33.47 -23.20 -5.88
N ALA A 659 -32.88 -23.90 -6.84
CA ALA A 659 -33.52 -24.14 -8.14
C ALA A 659 -34.75 -25.04 -8.03
N GLY A 660 -35.76 -24.79 -8.85
CA GLY A 660 -36.96 -25.67 -8.96
C GLY A 660 -36.61 -27.00 -9.63
N GLY A 661 -37.31 -28.05 -9.20
CA GLY A 661 -37.15 -29.40 -9.74
C GLY A 661 -37.53 -29.50 -11.24
N VAL A 662 -36.85 -30.31 -11.98
CA VAL A 662 -37.13 -30.52 -13.41
C VAL A 662 -38.46 -31.22 -13.62
N LYS A 663 -39.16 -30.87 -14.71
CA LYS A 663 -40.38 -31.54 -15.13
C LYS A 663 -40.12 -33.00 -15.51
N GLY A 664 -40.95 -33.92 -15.06
CA GLY A 664 -40.94 -35.31 -15.48
C GLY A 664 -41.41 -35.47 -16.93
N ASN A 665 -40.85 -36.42 -17.63
CA ASN A 665 -41.25 -36.73 -18.98
C ASN A 665 -41.70 -38.18 -19.11
N ARG A 666 -42.90 -38.38 -19.61
CA ARG A 666 -43.48 -39.72 -19.90
C ARG A 666 -44.13 -39.70 -21.26
N ARG A 667 -43.99 -40.78 -21.97
CA ARG A 667 -44.66 -41.01 -23.25
C ARG A 667 -45.41 -42.34 -23.26
N GLU A 668 -46.47 -42.41 -24.01
CA GLU A 668 -47.13 -43.71 -24.27
C GLU A 668 -46.57 -44.33 -25.54
N GLU A 669 -46.10 -45.56 -25.42
CA GLU A 669 -45.76 -46.38 -26.54
C GLU A 669 -46.89 -47.40 -26.76
N SER A 670 -47.39 -47.47 -27.96
CA SER A 670 -48.41 -48.46 -28.31
C SER A 670 -47.98 -49.21 -29.58
N GLY A 671 -48.37 -50.45 -29.64
CA GLY A 671 -48.04 -51.31 -30.80
C GLY A 671 -49.01 -52.45 -30.86
N THR A 672 -48.87 -53.28 -31.86
CA THR A 672 -49.55 -54.58 -31.99
C THR A 672 -48.54 -55.70 -31.87
N ASP A 673 -48.84 -56.74 -31.13
CA ASP A 673 -48.00 -57.92 -31.03
C ASP A 673 -48.13 -58.81 -32.29
N GLU A 674 -47.33 -59.83 -32.42
CA GLU A 674 -47.36 -60.77 -33.55
C GLU A 674 -48.69 -61.55 -33.67
N GLU A 675 -49.48 -61.53 -32.62
CA GLU A 675 -50.83 -62.16 -32.58
C GLU A 675 -51.95 -61.19 -32.91
N GLY A 676 -51.65 -59.91 -33.18
CA GLY A 676 -52.62 -58.87 -33.57
C GLY A 676 -53.29 -58.16 -32.40
N ASN A 677 -52.84 -58.40 -31.15
CA ASN A 677 -53.37 -57.70 -29.98
C ASN A 677 -52.70 -56.34 -29.83
N SER A 678 -53.49 -55.29 -29.58
CA SER A 678 -52.96 -53.96 -29.28
C SER A 678 -52.44 -53.87 -27.85
N TRP A 679 -51.24 -53.35 -27.67
CA TRP A 679 -50.71 -53.06 -26.35
C TRP A 679 -50.34 -51.56 -26.29
N SER A 680 -50.41 -51.00 -25.07
CA SER A 680 -49.86 -49.68 -24.73
C SER A 680 -49.11 -49.77 -23.43
N ARG A 681 -48.02 -49.08 -23.35
CA ARG A 681 -47.23 -48.93 -22.11
C ARG A 681 -46.79 -47.49 -21.94
N THR A 682 -46.76 -47.03 -20.72
CA THR A 682 -46.13 -45.73 -20.38
C THR A 682 -44.65 -45.92 -20.24
N VAL A 683 -43.86 -45.25 -21.03
CA VAL A 683 -42.40 -45.20 -20.88
C VAL A 683 -42.05 -43.89 -20.20
N ILE A 684 -41.31 -44.00 -19.10
CA ILE A 684 -40.82 -42.85 -18.37
C ILE A 684 -39.42 -42.52 -18.90
N ASP A 685 -39.27 -41.40 -19.55
CA ASP A 685 -37.98 -40.90 -20.05
C ASP A 685 -37.24 -40.17 -18.95
N ASN A 686 -37.93 -39.44 -18.06
CA ASN A 686 -37.39 -38.75 -16.90
C ASN A 686 -38.42 -38.62 -15.78
N TYR A 687 -38.00 -38.83 -14.55
CA TYR A 687 -38.85 -38.55 -13.38
C TYR A 687 -38.82 -37.07 -13.05
N PRO A 688 -39.92 -36.54 -12.43
CA PRO A 688 -39.88 -35.19 -11.85
C PRO A 688 -38.72 -35.08 -10.85
N GLY A 689 -37.96 -34.01 -10.93
CA GLY A 689 -36.85 -33.71 -9.99
C GLY A 689 -37.36 -33.05 -8.73
N GLU A 690 -36.67 -33.28 -7.63
CA GLU A 690 -36.86 -32.52 -6.39
C GLU A 690 -36.28 -31.08 -6.57
N GLY A 691 -36.90 -30.10 -5.88
CA GLY A 691 -36.36 -28.76 -5.79
C GLY A 691 -35.07 -28.73 -4.94
N GLU A 692 -34.17 -27.87 -5.25
CA GLU A 692 -32.92 -27.69 -4.48
C GLU A 692 -33.17 -26.84 -3.23
N GLU A 693 -32.44 -27.11 -2.17
CA GLU A 693 -32.40 -26.25 -0.98
C GLU A 693 -31.77 -24.91 -1.33
N GLY A 694 -32.26 -23.83 -0.70
CA GLY A 694 -31.65 -22.52 -0.79
C GLY A 694 -30.29 -22.47 -0.08
N VAL A 695 -29.55 -21.39 -0.30
CA VAL A 695 -28.25 -21.13 0.34
C VAL A 695 -28.47 -20.41 1.66
N SER A 696 -27.65 -20.69 2.66
CA SER A 696 -27.64 -19.96 3.94
C SER A 696 -27.24 -18.49 3.73
N GLY A 697 -27.84 -17.61 4.54
CA GLY A 697 -27.40 -16.21 4.60
C GLY A 697 -26.02 -16.05 5.25
N ALA A 698 -25.41 -14.91 5.09
CA ALA A 698 -24.12 -14.57 5.69
C ALA A 698 -24.26 -13.98 7.10
N SER A 699 -23.23 -14.12 7.93
CA SER A 699 -23.20 -13.57 9.29
C SER A 699 -23.06 -12.05 9.27
N GLY A 700 -23.57 -11.39 10.33
CA GLY A 700 -23.40 -9.96 10.56
C GLY A 700 -22.07 -9.57 11.18
N CYS A 701 -21.95 -8.30 11.59
CA CYS A 701 -20.80 -7.78 12.30
C CYS A 701 -21.16 -6.56 13.17
N VAL A 702 -20.21 -6.12 14.01
CA VAL A 702 -20.22 -4.82 14.70
C VAL A 702 -19.02 -4.02 14.21
N ILE A 703 -19.24 -2.74 13.86
CA ILE A 703 -18.19 -1.81 13.47
C ILE A 703 -18.22 -0.64 14.44
N LEU A 704 -17.10 -0.35 15.04
CA LEU A 704 -16.93 0.70 16.03
C LEU A 704 -15.97 1.75 15.52
N TYR A 705 -16.34 3.03 15.75
CA TYR A 705 -15.47 4.18 15.48
C TYR A 705 -15.41 5.07 16.70
N TRP A 706 -14.23 5.56 17.05
CA TRP A 706 -14.06 6.45 18.21
C TRP A 706 -12.85 7.35 18.09
N ASP A 707 -12.87 8.44 18.90
CA ASP A 707 -11.75 9.32 19.14
C ASP A 707 -11.32 9.21 20.60
N ILE A 708 -10.03 9.35 20.85
CA ILE A 708 -9.49 9.54 22.20
C ILE A 708 -9.51 11.04 22.48
N GLN A 709 -10.27 11.47 23.51
CA GLN A 709 -10.36 12.87 23.92
C GLN A 709 -9.21 13.28 24.82
#